data_0dfdb76e0cfea7907f2133a1b52e82e6
#
_entry.id   0dfdb76e0cfea7907f2133a1b52e82e6
#
_cell.length_a   1.000
_cell.length_b   1.000
_cell.length_c   1.000
_cell.angle_alpha   90.00
_cell.angle_beta   90.00
_cell.angle_gamma   90.00
#
_symmetry.space_group_name_H-M   'P 1'
#
loop_
_entity.id
_entity.type
_entity.pdbx_description
1 polymer ?
#
loop_
_entity_poly.entity_id
_entity_poly.type
_entity_poly.pdbx_seq_one_letter_code
_entity_poly.pdbx_strand_id
1 'polypeptide(L)'
;MATPNRPEKTAFTLDVLGRYVCNSLEEALRSTDTSLRPDARPFDVIVVGGGSFGGVFAQHIFGLDRTHSRRVLVLDGGPLVMSEHVQNLPMVGITAPGPVTSDPGSLREECWGLPWSSDVPIGFPGLAYCIGGRSVFWGGWSPQLLDTDTDTEMPRSAWPSHVVDDLNAPYFRKAAEQIGVTKTNDFIRGDLHTAMRRQLAEGIVAGDVPEAIPLDELPLHLDDVPAKKRNEYKLEAPLAVQAGDARSGFFPFNKFSSVPLLMEASRAAWSESHQGLDYGVPGDDVKKRLMLVPNCRVIRLITDVVGGHAHVTGVLTAQGFVPLRAQGVVVLALGTIENVRVALLSFGGISNYNLIGTNLMAHLRSNLTVRIPATALKHLPETAKDLQQSALFVKGRHDFQDGGRGYFHQQITASAGGGGLGVESDAELFKKIPDIDLLEGFKAADEGHVVITVRSIGETQGHNPNTRITLATNQPSDEVGVPRAFVRIADARGDASAADSPQTTKDRELWAAMDQNAQDVADVFAGTATLEVLSRNRDGMGTTHHEAGGLWMGDDPTASVTNSDARFHFADNAYVAGPALLPTVGSPNPMLTGTALARRLGDYLLDVMPHPTAPAVETGFEYLFDGTDKFFNQWQKVGPGTFSLTDGEIVAYPRGGDFALLYYAPRTFSDFILRLQFRLDQVSFNSGVFVRFHNPLKPPADIQNDPRVIGNKSWVAVLTGFEVQIDEFAIPDNLDKHRTGAIYDIEIGGAAGQQNYTRGPAIIAGQWNDYEISVTGNLYTVRLNGQQTTTFTNTDANRGKPASTDPLSGYVGVQAHTGLVAFRNIRIKPL
;
A
#
# COMPACT_ATOMS: atom_id res chain seq x y z
N MET A 1 -27.13 19.42 0.67
CA MET A 1 -26.43 18.44 -0.18
C MET A 1 -27.11 17.11 0.04
N ALA A 2 -27.50 16.43 -1.02
CA ALA A 2 -27.99 15.08 -0.91
C ALA A 2 -26.87 14.20 -0.32
N THR A 3 -27.21 13.34 0.60
CA THR A 3 -26.31 12.28 1.05
C THR A 3 -25.96 11.44 -0.17
N PRO A 4 -24.70 11.29 -0.54
CA PRO A 4 -24.39 10.45 -1.67
C PRO A 4 -24.66 9.01 -1.26
N ASN A 5 -25.37 8.40 -2.11
CA ASN A 5 -25.54 6.98 -2.26
C ASN A 5 -26.19 6.23 -1.10
N ARG A 6 -27.40 5.93 -1.32
CA ARG A 6 -27.96 4.68 -0.81
C ARG A 6 -26.96 3.57 -1.12
N PRO A 7 -26.74 2.62 -0.20
CA PRO A 7 -26.03 1.40 -0.52
C PRO A 7 -26.85 0.68 -1.60
N GLU A 8 -26.61 1.01 -2.85
CA GLU A 8 -27.20 0.29 -3.95
C GLU A 8 -26.59 -1.11 -3.98
N LYS A 9 -27.42 -2.11 -4.12
CA LYS A 9 -26.94 -3.44 -4.48
C LYS A 9 -26.24 -3.29 -5.81
N THR A 10 -24.93 -3.31 -5.80
CA THR A 10 -24.18 -3.33 -7.05
C THR A 10 -24.64 -4.53 -7.84
N ALA A 11 -25.17 -4.30 -9.03
CA ALA A 11 -25.50 -5.37 -9.95
C ALA A 11 -24.20 -5.93 -10.56
N PHE A 12 -23.39 -6.61 -9.72
CA PHE A 12 -22.13 -7.23 -10.16
C PHE A 12 -22.29 -8.14 -11.38
N THR A 13 -23.49 -8.63 -11.63
CA THR A 13 -23.79 -9.42 -12.81
C THR A 13 -23.75 -8.60 -14.11
N LEU A 14 -23.85 -7.27 -14.04
CA LEU A 14 -23.84 -6.37 -15.20
C LEU A 14 -22.51 -5.63 -15.33
N ASP A 15 -21.76 -5.49 -14.24
CA ASP A 15 -20.44 -4.85 -14.22
C ASP A 15 -19.34 -5.92 -14.29
N VAL A 16 -18.85 -6.15 -15.50
CA VAL A 16 -17.76 -7.13 -15.74
C VAL A 16 -16.49 -6.75 -15.00
N LEU A 17 -16.12 -5.47 -14.94
CA LEU A 17 -14.93 -5.01 -14.24
C LEU A 17 -15.09 -5.20 -12.72
N GLY A 18 -16.22 -4.77 -12.17
CA GLY A 18 -16.54 -4.96 -10.76
C GLY A 18 -16.52 -6.44 -10.36
N ARG A 19 -17.04 -7.32 -11.20
CA ARG A 19 -17.07 -8.76 -10.94
C ARG A 19 -15.66 -9.39 -10.81
N TYR A 20 -14.69 -8.95 -11.62
CA TYR A 20 -13.32 -9.49 -11.56
C TYR A 20 -12.45 -8.88 -10.47
N VAL A 21 -12.76 -7.66 -10.03
CA VAL A 21 -11.97 -6.93 -9.04
C VAL A 21 -12.58 -7.03 -7.64
N CYS A 22 -13.91 -6.89 -7.56
CA CYS A 22 -14.65 -6.79 -6.31
C CYS A 22 -15.40 -8.07 -5.98
N ASN A 23 -15.73 -8.23 -4.69
CA ASN A 23 -16.60 -9.26 -4.17
C ASN A 23 -17.85 -8.63 -3.56
N SER A 24 -18.94 -9.39 -3.48
CA SER A 24 -20.10 -9.01 -2.67
C SER A 24 -19.86 -9.31 -1.19
N LEU A 25 -20.62 -8.65 -0.31
CA LEU A 25 -20.58 -9.00 1.12
C LEU A 25 -21.06 -10.44 1.36
N GLU A 26 -22.03 -10.93 0.59
CA GLU A 26 -22.50 -12.30 0.67
C GLU A 26 -21.38 -13.31 0.37
N GLU A 27 -20.58 -13.08 -0.67
CA GLU A 27 -19.39 -13.91 -0.97
C GLU A 27 -18.37 -13.86 0.17
N ALA A 28 -18.12 -12.68 0.72
CA ALA A 28 -17.21 -12.53 1.87
C ALA A 28 -17.73 -13.30 3.09
N LEU A 29 -19.01 -13.22 3.42
CA LEU A 29 -19.62 -13.94 4.54
C LEU A 29 -19.64 -15.47 4.30
N ARG A 30 -19.99 -15.92 3.10
CA ARG A 30 -19.94 -17.35 2.75
C ARG A 30 -18.54 -17.92 2.87
N SER A 31 -17.52 -17.11 2.63
CA SER A 31 -16.12 -17.51 2.76
C SER A 31 -15.68 -17.76 4.20
N THR A 32 -16.45 -17.30 5.17
CA THR A 32 -16.20 -17.49 6.61
C THR A 32 -17.05 -18.62 7.23
N ASP A 33 -18.01 -19.16 6.51
CA ASP A 33 -18.98 -20.13 7.02
C ASP A 33 -18.45 -21.56 6.94
N THR A 34 -18.00 -22.08 8.07
CA THR A 34 -17.48 -23.45 8.20
C THR A 34 -18.55 -24.53 7.98
N SER A 35 -19.84 -24.18 8.05
CA SER A 35 -20.91 -25.14 7.73
C SER A 35 -21.04 -25.41 6.23
N LEU A 36 -20.64 -24.42 5.42
CA LEU A 36 -20.63 -24.54 3.97
C LEU A 36 -19.33 -25.15 3.44
N ARG A 37 -18.20 -24.93 4.16
CA ARG A 37 -16.88 -25.37 3.74
C ARG A 37 -15.98 -25.69 4.93
N PRO A 38 -15.29 -26.83 4.93
CA PRO A 38 -14.36 -27.20 6.01
C PRO A 38 -13.15 -26.26 6.14
N ASP A 39 -12.74 -25.59 5.05
CA ASP A 39 -11.60 -24.66 4.98
C ASP A 39 -12.00 -23.20 5.15
N ALA A 40 -13.30 -22.93 5.37
CA ALA A 40 -13.77 -21.58 5.65
C ALA A 40 -13.24 -21.06 6.99
N ARG A 41 -12.84 -19.80 7.02
CA ARG A 41 -12.39 -19.15 8.26
C ARG A 41 -12.62 -17.64 8.18
N PRO A 42 -12.81 -16.97 9.33
CA PRO A 42 -12.88 -15.51 9.39
C PRO A 42 -11.63 -14.83 8.83
N PHE A 43 -11.75 -13.54 8.52
CA PHE A 43 -10.65 -12.74 8.04
C PHE A 43 -9.64 -12.45 9.18
N ASP A 44 -8.36 -12.42 8.83
CA ASP A 44 -7.27 -12.05 9.72
C ASP A 44 -7.13 -10.52 9.85
N VAL A 45 -7.45 -9.80 8.77
CA VAL A 45 -7.40 -8.34 8.71
C VAL A 45 -8.68 -7.81 8.07
N ILE A 46 -9.37 -6.90 8.74
CA ILE A 46 -10.46 -6.13 8.15
C ILE A 46 -10.02 -4.67 8.04
N VAL A 47 -9.96 -4.16 6.82
CA VAL A 47 -9.66 -2.75 6.50
C VAL A 47 -10.97 -2.03 6.25
N VAL A 48 -11.27 -1.04 7.07
CA VAL A 48 -12.47 -0.23 6.95
C VAL A 48 -12.14 1.05 6.19
N GLY A 49 -12.52 1.09 4.93
CA GLY A 49 -12.22 2.13 3.95
C GLY A 49 -11.14 1.71 2.95
N GLY A 50 -11.51 1.60 1.68
CA GLY A 50 -10.62 1.34 0.53
C GLY A 50 -10.08 2.62 -0.11
N GLY A 51 -9.96 3.71 0.67
CA GLY A 51 -9.44 5.01 0.22
C GLY A 51 -7.91 5.04 0.12
N SER A 52 -7.33 6.25 0.11
CA SER A 52 -5.89 6.47 -0.09
C SER A 52 -5.02 5.57 0.79
N PHE A 53 -5.23 5.59 2.09
CA PHE A 53 -4.36 4.92 3.05
C PHE A 53 -4.76 3.47 3.30
N GLY A 54 -6.08 3.18 3.25
CA GLY A 54 -6.57 1.81 3.35
C GLY A 54 -6.17 0.96 2.15
N GLY A 55 -6.18 1.54 0.95
CA GLY A 55 -5.71 0.88 -0.26
C GLY A 55 -4.21 0.57 -0.22
N VAL A 56 -3.39 1.54 0.22
CA VAL A 56 -1.95 1.33 0.43
C VAL A 56 -1.69 0.24 1.46
N PHE A 57 -2.33 0.33 2.63
CA PHE A 57 -2.17 -0.66 3.69
C PHE A 57 -2.61 -2.06 3.26
N ALA A 58 -3.79 -2.19 2.65
CA ALA A 58 -4.33 -3.49 2.24
C ALA A 58 -3.46 -4.19 1.20
N GLN A 59 -3.00 -3.45 0.18
CA GLN A 59 -2.07 -3.97 -0.82
C GLN A 59 -0.74 -4.38 -0.18
N HIS A 60 -0.21 -3.53 0.72
CA HIS A 60 1.07 -3.77 1.37
C HIS A 60 1.04 -5.05 2.22
N ILE A 61 0.06 -5.19 3.12
CA ILE A 61 -0.03 -6.37 4.00
C ILE A 61 -0.36 -7.64 3.21
N PHE A 62 -1.15 -7.56 2.15
CA PHE A 62 -1.45 -8.68 1.28
C PHE A 62 -0.23 -9.12 0.48
N GLY A 63 0.46 -8.15 -0.17
CA GLY A 63 1.58 -8.42 -1.07
C GLY A 63 2.85 -8.88 -0.36
N LEU A 64 3.08 -8.42 0.88
CA LEU A 64 4.24 -8.80 1.70
C LEU A 64 3.95 -9.92 2.70
N ASP A 65 2.73 -10.47 2.73
CA ASP A 65 2.45 -11.69 3.51
C ASP A 65 3.18 -12.90 2.90
N ARG A 66 4.38 -13.13 3.36
CA ARG A 66 5.29 -14.19 2.90
C ARG A 66 4.69 -15.60 3.01
N THR A 67 3.76 -15.78 3.94
CA THR A 67 3.12 -17.08 4.16
C THR A 67 1.95 -17.32 3.22
N HIS A 68 1.50 -16.30 2.49
CA HIS A 68 0.30 -16.32 1.65
C HIS A 68 -0.92 -16.91 2.38
N SER A 69 -1.01 -16.68 3.68
CA SER A 69 -2.01 -17.30 4.55
C SER A 69 -2.97 -16.31 5.20
N ARG A 70 -2.60 -15.03 5.31
CA ARG A 70 -3.46 -14.00 5.91
C ARG A 70 -4.58 -13.64 4.96
N ARG A 71 -5.80 -13.62 5.48
CA ARG A 71 -6.99 -13.19 4.75
C ARG A 71 -7.31 -11.73 5.06
N VAL A 72 -7.39 -10.92 4.02
CA VAL A 72 -7.64 -9.47 4.09
C VAL A 72 -9.00 -9.16 3.48
N LEU A 73 -9.84 -8.45 4.22
CA LEU A 73 -11.10 -7.92 3.74
C LEU A 73 -11.04 -6.40 3.72
N VAL A 74 -11.32 -5.79 2.59
CA VAL A 74 -11.46 -4.33 2.44
C VAL A 74 -12.94 -4.01 2.25
N LEU A 75 -13.50 -3.21 3.16
CA LEU A 75 -14.89 -2.75 3.11
C LEU A 75 -14.90 -1.26 2.77
N ASP A 76 -15.57 -0.88 1.69
CA ASP A 76 -15.72 0.51 1.29
C ASP A 76 -17.20 0.90 1.15
N GLY A 77 -17.53 2.12 1.57
CA GLY A 77 -18.89 2.65 1.53
C GLY A 77 -19.36 3.05 0.12
N GLY A 78 -18.46 3.12 -0.86
CA GLY A 78 -18.76 3.53 -2.21
C GLY A 78 -18.40 2.51 -3.29
N PRO A 79 -18.81 2.77 -4.55
CA PRO A 79 -18.56 1.88 -5.68
C PRO A 79 -17.12 1.95 -6.21
N LEU A 80 -16.76 1.03 -7.09
CA LEU A 80 -15.62 1.16 -7.98
C LEU A 80 -16.04 1.99 -9.19
N VAL A 81 -15.65 3.27 -9.24
CA VAL A 81 -16.11 4.20 -10.30
C VAL A 81 -15.13 4.30 -11.46
N MET A 82 -13.85 4.12 -11.19
CA MET A 82 -12.80 4.17 -12.21
C MET A 82 -11.56 3.39 -11.74
N SER A 83 -10.70 3.08 -12.68
CA SER A 83 -9.49 2.27 -12.42
C SER A 83 -8.28 3.07 -11.94
N GLU A 84 -8.34 4.41 -12.00
CA GLU A 84 -7.19 5.28 -11.75
C GLU A 84 -7.61 6.70 -11.36
N HIS A 85 -6.77 7.69 -11.57
CA HIS A 85 -7.05 9.09 -11.24
C HIS A 85 -8.00 9.75 -12.27
N VAL A 86 -8.85 10.65 -11.80
CA VAL A 86 -9.85 11.37 -12.61
C VAL A 86 -9.27 12.15 -13.82
N GLN A 87 -8.01 12.57 -13.73
CA GLN A 87 -7.33 13.28 -14.83
C GLN A 87 -7.24 12.49 -16.13
N ASN A 88 -7.37 11.16 -16.07
CA ASN A 88 -7.31 10.30 -17.25
C ASN A 88 -8.67 10.15 -17.95
N LEU A 89 -9.72 10.70 -17.36
CA LEU A 89 -11.04 10.73 -18.00
C LEU A 89 -11.10 11.84 -19.06
N PRO A 90 -11.86 11.64 -20.15
CA PRO A 90 -12.24 12.73 -21.05
C PRO A 90 -12.98 13.82 -20.25
N MET A 91 -12.93 15.07 -20.71
CA MET A 91 -13.44 16.27 -20.01
C MET A 91 -14.87 16.19 -19.45
N VAL A 92 -15.67 15.24 -19.87
CA VAL A 92 -17.09 15.07 -19.47
C VAL A 92 -17.26 14.77 -17.97
N GLY A 93 -16.22 14.26 -17.30
CA GLY A 93 -16.26 13.95 -15.85
C GLY A 93 -15.74 15.06 -14.95
N ILE A 94 -15.20 16.14 -15.52
CA ILE A 94 -14.58 17.25 -14.77
C ILE A 94 -15.33 18.52 -15.13
N THR A 95 -16.54 18.66 -14.65
CA THR A 95 -17.19 19.96 -14.70
C THR A 95 -16.54 20.88 -13.68
N ALA A 96 -16.45 22.16 -14.05
CA ALA A 96 -15.79 23.21 -13.32
C ALA A 96 -16.11 23.20 -11.81
N PRO A 97 -15.17 23.63 -10.95
CA PRO A 97 -15.39 23.76 -9.52
C PRO A 97 -16.39 24.88 -9.25
N GLY A 98 -17.65 24.53 -9.33
CA GLY A 98 -18.71 25.32 -8.72
C GLY A 98 -19.07 24.70 -7.37
N PRO A 99 -19.83 25.36 -6.52
CA PRO A 99 -20.53 24.64 -5.48
C PRO A 99 -21.19 23.46 -6.16
N VAL A 100 -21.09 22.27 -5.58
CA VAL A 100 -21.68 21.02 -6.07
C VAL A 100 -23.14 21.29 -6.42
N THR A 101 -23.39 21.83 -7.55
CA THR A 101 -24.69 22.22 -8.01
C THR A 101 -24.82 21.77 -9.45
N SER A 102 -25.55 20.70 -9.60
CA SER A 102 -26.44 20.66 -10.76
C SER A 102 -25.93 20.21 -12.11
N ASP A 103 -24.85 19.43 -12.21
CA ASP A 103 -24.74 18.55 -13.36
C ASP A 103 -25.05 17.11 -12.94
N PRO A 104 -26.33 16.68 -13.09
CA PRO A 104 -26.71 15.31 -12.78
C PRO A 104 -26.00 14.39 -13.78
N GLY A 105 -24.94 13.73 -13.34
CA GLY A 105 -24.13 12.83 -14.12
C GLY A 105 -22.64 13.09 -14.07
N SER A 106 -22.16 14.05 -13.27
CA SER A 106 -20.73 14.15 -13.00
C SER A 106 -20.31 13.09 -11.98
N LEU A 107 -19.22 12.39 -12.26
CA LEU A 107 -18.60 11.42 -11.33
C LEU A 107 -18.37 12.02 -9.93
N ARG A 108 -18.12 13.31 -9.85
CA ARG A 108 -17.95 14.01 -8.59
C ARG A 108 -19.24 14.04 -7.78
N GLU A 109 -20.39 14.27 -8.40
CA GLU A 109 -21.69 14.27 -7.72
C GLU A 109 -22.13 12.88 -7.28
N GLU A 110 -21.77 11.85 -8.04
CA GLU A 110 -22.06 10.47 -7.68
C GLU A 110 -21.26 9.99 -6.46
N CYS A 111 -20.03 10.47 -6.28
CA CYS A 111 -19.10 9.97 -5.27
C CYS A 111 -18.96 10.88 -4.05
N TRP A 112 -19.15 12.20 -4.18
CA TRP A 112 -18.90 13.10 -3.08
C TRP A 112 -20.10 13.29 -2.16
N GLY A 113 -19.83 13.27 -0.86
CA GLY A 113 -20.81 13.53 0.16
C GLY A 113 -20.26 14.17 1.41
N LEU A 114 -21.10 14.95 2.07
CA LEU A 114 -20.81 15.57 3.34
C LEU A 114 -21.55 14.81 4.45
N PRO A 115 -20.90 13.80 5.08
CA PRO A 115 -21.56 12.95 6.07
C PRO A 115 -21.61 13.53 7.48
N TRP A 116 -20.98 14.69 7.69
CA TRP A 116 -20.94 15.36 8.99
C TRP A 116 -21.74 16.65 9.03
N SER A 117 -21.97 17.14 10.22
CA SER A 117 -22.66 18.39 10.51
C SER A 117 -21.75 19.34 11.29
N SER A 118 -22.06 20.63 11.27
CA SER A 118 -21.35 21.67 12.01
C SER A 118 -22.31 22.82 12.37
N ASP A 119 -21.96 23.60 13.38
CA ASP A 119 -22.71 24.79 13.80
C ASP A 119 -22.44 26.03 12.93
N VAL A 120 -21.32 26.05 12.24
CA VAL A 120 -20.93 27.09 11.29
C VAL A 120 -20.57 26.47 9.94
N PRO A 121 -20.70 27.22 8.84
CA PRO A 121 -20.21 26.74 7.55
C PRO A 121 -18.72 26.47 7.63
N ILE A 122 -18.35 25.21 7.57
CA ILE A 122 -16.95 24.77 7.40
C ILE A 122 -16.74 24.34 5.93
N GLY A 123 -15.58 24.66 5.42
CA GLY A 123 -15.28 24.41 4.02
C GLY A 123 -14.88 22.97 3.69
N PHE A 124 -15.15 22.01 4.60
CA PHE A 124 -14.87 20.60 4.30
C PHE A 124 -15.75 20.12 3.17
N PRO A 125 -15.19 19.77 2.02
CA PRO A 125 -15.98 19.40 0.84
C PRO A 125 -16.53 17.98 0.90
N GLY A 126 -16.28 17.24 1.97
CA GLY A 126 -16.83 15.93 2.20
C GLY A 126 -15.87 14.77 1.94
N LEU A 127 -16.42 13.56 1.88
CA LEU A 127 -15.71 12.34 1.54
C LEU A 127 -15.99 11.96 0.08
N ALA A 128 -15.00 11.36 -0.55
CA ALA A 128 -15.18 10.66 -1.82
C ALA A 128 -15.59 9.20 -1.51
N TYR A 129 -16.88 8.90 -1.68
CA TYR A 129 -17.42 7.56 -1.49
C TYR A 129 -17.18 6.73 -2.74
N CYS A 130 -15.96 6.25 -2.90
CA CYS A 130 -15.58 5.32 -3.95
C CYS A 130 -14.30 4.57 -3.53
N ILE A 131 -14.05 3.43 -4.15
CA ILE A 131 -12.76 2.76 -4.04
C ILE A 131 -11.67 3.73 -4.51
N GLY A 132 -10.61 3.85 -3.73
CA GLY A 132 -9.56 4.85 -3.91
C GLY A 132 -9.80 6.17 -3.17
N GLY A 133 -11.05 6.47 -2.80
CA GLY A 133 -11.40 7.67 -2.04
C GLY A 133 -10.85 8.95 -2.66
N ARG A 134 -10.40 9.87 -1.82
CA ARG A 134 -9.84 11.17 -2.27
C ARG A 134 -8.59 11.05 -3.15
N SER A 135 -7.86 9.91 -3.14
CA SER A 135 -6.71 9.74 -4.03
C SER A 135 -7.07 9.73 -5.52
N VAL A 136 -8.35 9.52 -5.84
CA VAL A 136 -8.87 9.58 -7.21
C VAL A 136 -8.93 11.02 -7.73
N PHE A 137 -9.05 12.02 -6.84
CA PHE A 137 -9.37 13.42 -7.17
C PHE A 137 -8.30 14.44 -6.76
N TRP A 138 -7.25 14.07 -6.04
CA TRP A 138 -6.30 15.00 -5.42
C TRP A 138 -5.29 15.63 -6.39
N GLY A 139 -4.67 16.74 -5.99
CA GLY A 139 -3.76 17.53 -6.82
C GLY A 139 -2.34 16.97 -6.98
N GLY A 140 -1.91 16.00 -6.15
CA GLY A 140 -0.58 15.39 -6.24
C GLY A 140 0.53 16.04 -5.41
N TRP A 141 0.29 17.18 -4.74
CA TRP A 141 1.29 17.81 -3.89
C TRP A 141 1.62 16.95 -2.67
N SER A 142 2.88 16.59 -2.49
CA SER A 142 3.34 15.62 -1.48
C SER A 142 4.62 16.04 -0.76
N PRO A 143 4.66 17.23 -0.16
CA PRO A 143 5.82 17.63 0.64
C PRO A 143 5.96 16.78 1.90
N GLN A 144 7.21 16.73 2.42
CA GLN A 144 7.54 15.99 3.63
C GLN A 144 7.47 16.89 4.86
N LEU A 145 7.05 16.34 6.00
CA LEU A 145 7.17 16.96 7.32
C LEU A 145 8.64 17.13 7.70
N LEU A 146 8.98 18.26 8.30
CA LEU A 146 10.31 18.49 8.86
C LEU A 146 10.39 17.88 10.27
N ASP A 147 11.51 17.19 10.53
CA ASP A 147 11.89 16.75 11.88
C ASP A 147 12.35 17.97 12.69
N THR A 148 11.74 18.19 13.83
CA THR A 148 12.02 19.30 14.72
C THR A 148 12.15 18.79 16.17
N ASP A 149 12.86 19.54 17.02
CA ASP A 149 12.98 19.14 18.44
C ASP A 149 11.76 19.60 19.25
N THR A 150 11.45 20.89 19.19
CA THR A 150 10.41 21.52 20.05
C THR A 150 9.39 22.37 19.29
N ASP A 151 9.70 22.71 18.05
CA ASP A 151 8.81 23.47 17.17
C ASP A 151 7.73 22.56 16.58
N THR A 152 6.72 23.14 15.93
CA THR A 152 5.70 22.36 15.21
C THR A 152 6.29 21.68 13.95
N GLU A 153 5.51 21.11 13.09
CA GLU A 153 5.68 20.11 12.07
C GLU A 153 5.74 18.69 12.67
N MET A 154 6.88 18.14 12.98
CA MET A 154 7.00 16.81 13.58
C MET A 154 7.92 16.89 14.82
N PRO A 155 7.48 17.61 15.89
CA PRO A 155 8.31 17.81 17.07
C PRO A 155 8.44 16.51 17.87
N ARG A 156 9.67 16.17 18.24
CA ARG A 156 9.97 14.98 19.05
C ARG A 156 9.37 15.05 20.47
N SER A 157 8.92 16.22 20.89
CA SER A 157 8.16 16.38 22.14
C SER A 157 6.71 15.89 22.06
N ALA A 158 6.12 15.82 20.85
CA ALA A 158 4.75 15.36 20.62
C ALA A 158 4.66 14.03 19.84
N TRP A 159 5.60 13.80 18.94
CA TRP A 159 5.71 12.56 18.19
C TRP A 159 6.61 11.55 18.92
N PRO A 160 6.26 10.26 18.99
CA PRO A 160 7.19 9.24 19.47
C PRO A 160 8.49 9.25 18.66
N SER A 161 9.64 9.40 19.34
CA SER A 161 10.92 9.64 18.66
C SER A 161 11.28 8.55 17.66
N HIS A 162 11.02 7.28 17.98
CA HIS A 162 11.29 6.18 17.04
C HIS A 162 10.39 6.20 15.81
N VAL A 163 9.15 6.75 15.90
CA VAL A 163 8.28 6.95 14.72
C VAL A 163 8.88 8.03 13.81
N VAL A 164 9.42 9.11 14.39
CA VAL A 164 10.12 10.16 13.63
C VAL A 164 11.33 9.57 12.91
N ASP A 165 12.12 8.76 13.60
CA ASP A 165 13.30 8.10 13.02
C ASP A 165 12.90 7.13 11.89
N ASP A 166 11.88 6.31 12.11
CA ASP A 166 11.34 5.39 11.11
C ASP A 166 10.82 6.13 9.87
N LEU A 167 10.08 7.24 10.07
CA LEU A 167 9.57 8.05 8.95
C LEU A 167 10.71 8.64 8.13
N ASN A 168 11.73 9.22 8.79
CA ASN A 168 12.88 9.81 8.12
C ASN A 168 13.73 8.76 7.37
N ALA A 169 13.83 7.55 7.93
CA ALA A 169 14.56 6.44 7.30
C ALA A 169 13.98 5.07 7.72
N PRO A 170 13.21 4.33 6.87
CA PRO A 170 13.15 4.50 5.41
C PRO A 170 11.80 4.96 4.83
N TYR A 171 10.77 5.24 5.68
CA TYR A 171 9.37 5.23 5.21
C TYR A 171 9.00 6.39 4.31
N PHE A 172 9.50 7.61 4.53
CA PHE A 172 9.24 8.72 3.59
C PHE A 172 9.77 8.41 2.19
N ARG A 173 10.98 7.86 2.08
CA ARG A 173 11.52 7.46 0.79
C ARG A 173 10.69 6.36 0.12
N LYS A 174 10.36 5.29 0.86
CA LYS A 174 9.51 4.20 0.33
C LYS A 174 8.11 4.69 -0.10
N ALA A 175 7.52 5.61 0.65
CA ALA A 175 6.24 6.20 0.31
C ALA A 175 6.34 7.10 -0.92
N ALA A 176 7.37 7.94 -1.00
CA ALA A 176 7.64 8.80 -2.17
C ALA A 176 7.82 7.97 -3.44
N GLU A 177 8.60 6.90 -3.37
CA GLU A 177 8.77 5.95 -4.49
C GLU A 177 7.42 5.34 -4.93
N GLN A 178 6.59 4.93 -3.97
CA GLN A 178 5.30 4.29 -4.26
C GLN A 178 4.30 5.25 -4.90
N ILE A 179 4.24 6.51 -4.45
CA ILE A 179 3.30 7.50 -4.99
C ILE A 179 3.88 8.33 -6.14
N GLY A 180 5.13 8.08 -6.54
CA GLY A 180 5.76 8.71 -7.69
C GLY A 180 6.26 10.14 -7.44
N VAL A 181 6.72 10.47 -6.22
CA VAL A 181 7.33 11.79 -5.90
C VAL A 181 8.79 11.84 -6.31
N THR A 182 9.48 10.71 -6.34
CA THR A 182 10.89 10.65 -6.73
C THR A 182 11.07 10.98 -8.21
N LYS A 183 12.03 11.82 -8.55
CA LYS A 183 12.36 12.20 -9.93
C LYS A 183 11.27 13.02 -10.63
N THR A 184 10.57 13.87 -9.89
CA THR A 184 9.44 14.66 -10.42
C THR A 184 9.83 15.77 -11.38
N ASN A 185 11.10 16.10 -11.51
CA ASN A 185 11.58 17.24 -12.30
C ASN A 185 11.49 17.05 -13.81
N ASP A 186 11.19 15.85 -14.26
CA ASP A 186 11.26 15.55 -15.69
C ASP A 186 10.07 16.09 -16.48
N PHE A 187 8.96 16.47 -15.80
CA PHE A 187 7.76 16.88 -16.52
C PHE A 187 7.42 18.36 -16.40
N ILE A 188 7.86 19.06 -15.35
CA ILE A 188 7.83 20.52 -15.28
C ILE A 188 9.24 21.03 -15.58
N ARG A 189 9.44 21.44 -16.80
CA ARG A 189 10.71 21.93 -17.31
C ARG A 189 10.47 23.01 -18.37
N GLY A 190 11.50 23.74 -18.69
CA GLY A 190 11.46 24.77 -19.71
C GLY A 190 12.08 26.06 -19.19
N ASP A 191 12.08 27.08 -20.07
CA ASP A 191 12.74 28.33 -19.80
C ASP A 191 12.08 29.12 -18.67
N LEU A 192 10.74 29.18 -18.65
CA LEU A 192 9.98 29.84 -17.57
C LEU A 192 10.30 29.20 -16.20
N HIS A 193 10.23 27.87 -16.11
CA HIS A 193 10.49 27.15 -14.87
C HIS A 193 11.92 27.40 -14.36
N THR A 194 12.90 27.30 -15.25
CA THR A 194 14.30 27.55 -14.91
C THR A 194 14.54 29.00 -14.48
N ALA A 195 13.95 29.96 -15.20
CA ALA A 195 14.07 31.37 -14.88
C ALA A 195 13.47 31.72 -13.52
N MET A 196 12.24 31.29 -13.27
CA MET A 196 11.54 31.52 -11.99
C MET A 196 12.25 30.86 -10.81
N ARG A 197 12.65 29.59 -10.95
CA ARG A 197 13.37 28.87 -9.89
C ARG A 197 14.67 29.59 -9.51
N ARG A 198 15.44 30.03 -10.48
CA ARG A 198 16.68 30.76 -10.23
C ARG A 198 16.43 32.12 -9.58
N GLN A 199 15.48 32.91 -10.10
CA GLN A 199 15.15 34.23 -9.56
C GLN A 199 14.66 34.13 -8.12
N LEU A 200 13.80 33.16 -7.82
CA LEU A 200 13.29 32.92 -6.47
C LEU A 200 14.41 32.49 -5.51
N ALA A 201 15.32 31.60 -5.95
CA ALA A 201 16.46 31.22 -5.13
C ALA A 201 17.39 32.39 -4.81
N GLU A 202 17.63 33.28 -5.79
CA GLU A 202 18.40 34.51 -5.62
C GLU A 202 17.71 35.44 -4.59
N GLY A 203 16.37 35.62 -4.67
CA GLY A 203 15.60 36.44 -3.75
C GLY A 203 15.61 35.88 -2.32
N ILE A 204 15.43 34.58 -2.13
CA ILE A 204 15.51 33.97 -0.80
C ILE A 204 16.90 34.15 -0.17
N VAL A 205 17.98 33.95 -0.96
CA VAL A 205 19.35 34.12 -0.49
C VAL A 205 19.64 35.61 -0.18
N ALA A 206 19.02 36.57 -0.91
CA ALA A 206 19.13 38.00 -0.65
C ALA A 206 18.35 38.46 0.59
N GLY A 207 17.43 37.65 1.12
CA GLY A 207 16.55 38.00 2.25
C GLY A 207 15.28 38.73 1.82
N ASP A 208 14.96 38.75 0.52
CA ASP A 208 13.77 39.40 -0.02
C ASP A 208 12.47 38.64 0.33
N VAL A 209 12.59 37.41 0.83
CA VAL A 209 11.48 36.55 1.32
C VAL A 209 11.79 36.13 2.76
N PRO A 210 11.55 36.98 3.75
CA PRO A 210 12.11 36.82 5.10
C PRO A 210 11.55 35.63 5.89
N GLU A 211 10.32 35.19 5.60
CA GLU A 211 9.69 34.03 6.25
C GLU A 211 10.05 32.70 5.57
N ALA A 212 10.73 32.75 4.41
CA ALA A 212 11.19 31.50 3.77
C ALA A 212 12.32 30.87 4.60
N ILE A 213 12.26 29.57 4.81
CA ILE A 213 13.35 28.82 5.44
C ILE A 213 14.58 28.92 4.52
N PRO A 214 15.77 29.26 5.07
CA PRO A 214 17.00 29.31 4.31
C PRO A 214 17.21 28.00 3.54
N LEU A 215 17.60 28.13 2.27
CA LEU A 215 17.68 26.94 1.38
C LEU A 215 18.74 25.92 1.85
N ASP A 216 19.75 26.31 2.59
CA ASP A 216 20.75 25.40 3.17
C ASP A 216 20.23 24.58 4.33
N GLU A 217 19.19 25.02 5.03
CA GLU A 217 18.52 24.27 6.11
C GLU A 217 17.55 23.19 5.58
N LEU A 218 17.11 23.27 4.32
CA LEU A 218 16.16 22.33 3.75
C LEU A 218 16.81 21.04 3.24
N PRO A 219 16.18 19.87 3.39
CA PRO A 219 16.65 18.66 2.78
C PRO A 219 16.53 18.71 1.24
N LEU A 220 17.43 18.03 0.55
CA LEU A 220 17.34 17.83 -0.88
C LEU A 220 16.83 16.40 -1.14
N HIS A 221 15.66 16.31 -1.77
CA HIS A 221 15.00 15.03 -2.05
C HIS A 221 15.40 14.42 -3.40
N LEU A 222 16.30 15.07 -4.15
CA LEU A 222 16.69 14.68 -5.48
C LEU A 222 18.13 14.14 -5.50
N ASP A 223 18.30 12.99 -6.13
CA ASP A 223 19.60 12.43 -6.43
C ASP A 223 20.23 13.14 -7.64
N ASP A 224 21.55 13.10 -7.76
CA ASP A 224 22.33 13.55 -8.91
C ASP A 224 22.26 15.04 -9.28
N VAL A 225 21.94 15.92 -8.31
CA VAL A 225 21.94 17.36 -8.52
C VAL A 225 23.37 17.93 -8.40
N PRO A 226 23.87 18.70 -9.40
CA PRO A 226 25.16 19.38 -9.30
C PRO A 226 25.25 20.29 -8.08
N ALA A 227 26.35 20.22 -7.32
CA ALA A 227 26.53 20.94 -6.06
C ALA A 227 26.19 22.43 -6.16
N LYS A 228 26.55 23.09 -7.27
CA LYS A 228 26.30 24.52 -7.52
C LYS A 228 24.80 24.87 -7.69
N LYS A 229 23.96 23.88 -7.97
CA LYS A 229 22.51 24.05 -8.21
C LYS A 229 21.65 23.50 -7.10
N ARG A 230 22.23 22.90 -6.05
CA ARG A 230 21.47 22.22 -5.00
C ARG A 230 20.41 23.12 -4.36
N ASN A 231 20.74 24.38 -4.06
CA ASN A 231 19.80 25.30 -3.45
C ASN A 231 18.62 25.65 -4.38
N GLU A 232 18.85 25.87 -5.66
CA GLU A 232 17.77 26.08 -6.62
C GLU A 232 16.82 24.86 -6.68
N TYR A 233 17.35 23.65 -6.66
CA TYR A 233 16.55 22.41 -6.78
C TYR A 233 15.78 22.06 -5.50
N LYS A 234 16.02 22.72 -4.36
CA LYS A 234 15.18 22.60 -3.16
C LYS A 234 13.83 23.32 -3.31
N LEU A 235 13.69 24.15 -4.36
CA LEU A 235 12.45 24.81 -4.74
C LEU A 235 11.59 23.98 -5.71
N GLU A 236 12.01 22.81 -6.09
CA GLU A 236 11.21 21.93 -6.96
C GLU A 236 9.92 21.46 -6.27
N ALA A 237 8.85 21.39 -7.03
CA ALA A 237 7.55 20.99 -6.54
C ALA A 237 7.52 19.46 -6.26
N PRO A 238 7.24 19.02 -5.01
CA PRO A 238 7.15 17.61 -4.68
C PRO A 238 5.80 17.05 -5.12
N LEU A 239 5.68 16.70 -6.39
CA LEU A 239 4.44 16.21 -7.00
C LEU A 239 4.43 14.70 -7.16
N ALA A 240 3.35 14.05 -6.72
CA ALA A 240 3.12 12.62 -6.87
C ALA A 240 2.56 12.32 -8.27
N VAL A 241 3.44 12.35 -9.25
CA VAL A 241 3.17 11.96 -10.62
C VAL A 241 4.12 10.83 -10.99
N GLN A 242 3.66 9.84 -11.73
CA GLN A 242 4.57 8.81 -12.24
C GLN A 242 5.53 9.44 -13.26
N ALA A 243 6.66 9.91 -12.78
CA ALA A 243 7.78 10.35 -13.60
C ALA A 243 8.74 9.16 -13.79
N GLY A 244 8.49 8.34 -14.76
CA GLY A 244 9.46 7.37 -15.26
C GLY A 244 9.93 7.78 -16.64
N ASP A 245 11.07 7.26 -17.09
CA ASP A 245 11.49 7.41 -18.48
C ASP A 245 10.36 6.98 -19.40
N ALA A 246 9.98 7.84 -20.33
CA ALA A 246 8.93 7.55 -21.29
C ALA A 246 9.32 6.30 -22.10
N ARG A 247 8.59 5.21 -21.90
CA ARG A 247 8.72 4.01 -22.71
C ARG A 247 7.75 4.09 -23.88
N SER A 248 8.15 3.61 -25.02
CA SER A 248 7.30 3.57 -26.21
C SER A 248 5.95 2.94 -25.88
N GLY A 249 4.86 3.69 -26.12
CA GLY A 249 3.49 3.27 -25.82
C GLY A 249 2.99 3.56 -24.40
N PHE A 250 3.79 4.14 -23.52
CA PHE A 250 3.38 4.53 -22.16
C PHE A 250 3.61 6.02 -21.94
N PHE A 251 2.60 6.70 -21.40
CA PHE A 251 2.70 8.09 -20.99
C PHE A 251 3.01 8.15 -19.49
N PRO A 252 4.11 8.82 -19.07
CA PRO A 252 4.55 8.84 -17.67
C PRO A 252 3.72 9.77 -16.78
N PHE A 253 2.67 10.40 -17.28
CA PHE A 253 1.91 11.44 -16.59
C PHE A 253 0.62 10.87 -16.01
N ASN A 254 0.74 10.13 -14.93
CA ASN A 254 -0.42 9.70 -14.17
C ASN A 254 -0.24 10.09 -12.70
N LYS A 255 -1.25 10.76 -12.14
CA LYS A 255 -1.26 11.02 -10.71
C LYS A 255 -1.56 9.74 -9.97
N PHE A 256 -0.90 9.59 -8.84
CA PHE A 256 -1.12 8.44 -7.98
C PHE A 256 -2.60 8.36 -7.56
N SER A 257 -3.14 7.16 -7.64
CA SER A 257 -4.38 6.73 -7.00
C SER A 257 -4.15 5.37 -6.35
N SER A 258 -4.81 5.09 -5.23
CA SER A 258 -4.71 3.78 -4.58
C SER A 258 -5.53 2.69 -5.27
N VAL A 259 -6.37 3.04 -6.25
CA VAL A 259 -7.20 2.06 -6.99
C VAL A 259 -6.36 1.01 -7.71
N PRO A 260 -5.32 1.35 -8.49
CA PRO A 260 -4.47 0.35 -9.15
C PRO A 260 -3.85 -0.65 -8.17
N LEU A 261 -3.47 -0.21 -6.97
CA LEU A 261 -2.90 -1.09 -5.94
C LEU A 261 -3.92 -2.14 -5.47
N LEU A 262 -5.17 -1.71 -5.23
CA LEU A 262 -6.25 -2.63 -4.83
C LEU A 262 -6.65 -3.57 -5.97
N MET A 263 -6.65 -3.08 -7.21
CA MET A 263 -6.92 -3.91 -8.38
C MET A 263 -5.84 -4.97 -8.57
N GLU A 264 -4.57 -4.61 -8.44
CA GLU A 264 -3.44 -5.53 -8.50
C GLU A 264 -3.56 -6.62 -7.43
N ALA A 265 -3.77 -6.24 -6.17
CA ALA A 265 -3.93 -7.16 -5.05
C ALA A 265 -5.15 -8.08 -5.22
N SER A 266 -6.28 -7.55 -5.69
CA SER A 266 -7.49 -8.34 -5.95
C SER A 266 -7.29 -9.33 -7.10
N ARG A 267 -6.59 -8.94 -8.16
CA ARG A 267 -6.24 -9.84 -9.27
C ARG A 267 -5.26 -10.93 -8.84
N ALA A 268 -4.27 -10.58 -8.03
CA ALA A 268 -3.34 -11.57 -7.46
C ALA A 268 -4.09 -12.57 -6.57
N ALA A 269 -5.00 -12.10 -5.70
CA ALA A 269 -5.84 -12.97 -4.88
C ALA A 269 -6.77 -13.87 -5.70
N TRP A 270 -7.32 -13.35 -6.82
CA TRP A 270 -8.10 -14.15 -7.76
C TRP A 270 -7.23 -15.23 -8.39
N SER A 271 -6.04 -14.88 -8.86
CA SER A 271 -5.10 -15.82 -9.46
C SER A 271 -4.70 -16.93 -8.47
N GLU A 272 -4.41 -16.58 -7.21
CA GLU A 272 -4.14 -17.55 -6.14
C GLU A 272 -5.31 -18.52 -5.92
N SER A 273 -6.55 -18.02 -5.91
CA SER A 273 -7.74 -18.84 -5.65
C SER A 273 -8.13 -19.76 -6.80
N HIS A 274 -7.61 -19.50 -8.00
CA HIS A 274 -7.90 -20.26 -9.22
C HIS A 274 -6.74 -21.16 -9.68
N GLN A 275 -5.68 -21.28 -8.89
CA GLN A 275 -4.56 -22.15 -9.22
C GLN A 275 -5.02 -23.60 -9.38
N GLY A 276 -4.58 -24.23 -10.45
CA GLY A 276 -4.90 -25.63 -10.74
C GLY A 276 -6.28 -25.91 -11.35
N LEU A 277 -7.04 -24.85 -11.72
CA LEU A 277 -8.30 -25.01 -12.44
C LEU A 277 -8.09 -24.87 -13.96
N ASP A 278 -8.85 -25.63 -14.75
CA ASP A 278 -8.87 -25.46 -16.20
C ASP A 278 -9.38 -24.06 -16.57
N TYR A 279 -8.81 -23.51 -17.65
CA TYR A 279 -9.22 -22.21 -18.17
C TYR A 279 -10.73 -22.24 -18.55
N GLY A 280 -11.50 -21.30 -17.96
CA GLY A 280 -12.94 -21.19 -18.20
C GLY A 280 -13.83 -21.94 -17.21
N VAL A 281 -13.26 -22.71 -16.27
CA VAL A 281 -14.04 -23.24 -15.15
C VAL A 281 -14.25 -22.11 -14.14
N PRO A 282 -15.49 -21.86 -13.66
CA PRO A 282 -15.73 -20.90 -12.59
C PRO A 282 -14.89 -21.26 -11.38
N GLY A 283 -13.97 -20.36 -11.01
CA GLY A 283 -13.15 -20.53 -9.83
C GLY A 283 -13.95 -20.26 -8.57
N ASP A 284 -13.39 -20.65 -7.46
CA ASP A 284 -14.00 -20.43 -6.16
C ASP A 284 -13.54 -19.08 -5.58
N ASP A 285 -14.22 -18.02 -5.97
CA ASP A 285 -13.95 -16.66 -5.46
C ASP A 285 -14.00 -16.55 -3.93
N VAL A 286 -14.70 -17.45 -3.26
CA VAL A 286 -14.72 -17.53 -1.78
C VAL A 286 -13.36 -17.91 -1.18
N LYS A 287 -12.42 -18.42 -1.97
CA LYS A 287 -11.04 -18.74 -1.53
C LYS A 287 -10.08 -17.56 -1.61
N LYS A 288 -10.48 -16.45 -2.18
CA LYS A 288 -9.60 -15.28 -2.29
C LYS A 288 -9.05 -14.88 -0.93
N ARG A 289 -7.74 -14.67 -0.84
CA ARG A 289 -7.10 -14.13 0.36
C ARG A 289 -7.40 -12.64 0.57
N LEU A 290 -7.52 -11.86 -0.50
CA LEU A 290 -7.99 -10.49 -0.44
C LEU A 290 -9.35 -10.39 -1.13
N MET A 291 -10.32 -9.83 -0.39
CA MET A 291 -11.62 -9.47 -0.93
C MET A 291 -11.85 -7.98 -0.78
N LEU A 292 -12.29 -7.35 -1.86
CA LEU A 292 -12.64 -5.94 -1.93
C LEU A 292 -14.15 -5.82 -2.08
N VAL A 293 -14.82 -5.30 -1.06
CA VAL A 293 -16.29 -5.20 -1.01
C VAL A 293 -16.71 -3.73 -1.07
N PRO A 294 -17.15 -3.22 -2.24
CA PRO A 294 -17.68 -1.88 -2.41
C PRO A 294 -19.13 -1.79 -1.92
N ASN A 295 -19.64 -0.56 -1.80
CA ASN A 295 -21.00 -0.24 -1.35
C ASN A 295 -21.36 -0.89 -0.01
N CYS A 296 -20.36 -1.15 0.83
CA CYS A 296 -20.49 -1.79 2.12
C CYS A 296 -20.09 -0.83 3.24
N ARG A 297 -21.05 -0.03 3.70
CA ARG A 297 -20.79 0.96 4.73
C ARG A 297 -20.67 0.31 6.12
N VAL A 298 -19.51 0.49 6.75
CA VAL A 298 -19.30 0.10 8.15
C VAL A 298 -19.93 1.13 9.08
N ILE A 299 -20.69 0.67 10.03
CA ILE A 299 -21.38 1.48 11.03
C ILE A 299 -20.51 1.63 12.28
N ARG A 300 -20.04 0.53 12.83
CA ARG A 300 -19.20 0.48 14.03
C ARG A 300 -18.46 -0.85 14.16
N LEU A 301 -17.47 -0.88 15.03
CA LEU A 301 -16.82 -2.10 15.48
C LEU A 301 -17.68 -2.77 16.56
N ILE A 302 -17.69 -4.09 16.60
CA ILE A 302 -18.31 -4.88 17.65
C ILE A 302 -17.21 -5.35 18.58
N THR A 303 -17.33 -5.05 19.86
CA THR A 303 -16.28 -5.24 20.85
C THR A 303 -16.76 -6.03 22.06
N ASP A 304 -15.92 -6.92 22.55
CA ASP A 304 -16.00 -7.45 23.90
C ASP A 304 -15.07 -6.62 24.80
N VAL A 305 -15.52 -6.25 25.99
CA VAL A 305 -14.73 -5.46 26.94
C VAL A 305 -14.41 -6.31 28.16
N VAL A 306 -13.12 -6.53 28.40
CA VAL A 306 -12.64 -7.29 29.56
C VAL A 306 -11.59 -6.46 30.29
N GLY A 307 -11.79 -6.19 31.58
CA GLY A 307 -10.85 -5.44 32.38
C GLY A 307 -10.58 -4.00 31.93
N GLY A 308 -11.53 -3.39 31.22
CA GLY A 308 -11.39 -2.03 30.66
C GLY A 308 -10.67 -1.96 29.31
N HIS A 309 -10.27 -3.09 28.74
CA HIS A 309 -9.73 -3.21 27.39
C HIS A 309 -10.77 -3.79 26.43
N ALA A 310 -10.85 -3.22 25.24
CA ALA A 310 -11.71 -3.69 24.16
C ALA A 310 -10.98 -4.72 23.29
N HIS A 311 -11.71 -5.75 22.91
CA HIS A 311 -11.28 -6.68 21.86
C HIS A 311 -12.35 -6.67 20.76
N VAL A 312 -11.96 -6.34 19.54
CA VAL A 312 -12.86 -6.29 18.39
C VAL A 312 -13.09 -7.71 17.88
N THR A 313 -14.37 -8.13 17.86
CA THR A 313 -14.79 -9.46 17.37
C THR A 313 -15.31 -9.42 15.94
N GLY A 314 -15.56 -8.23 15.40
CA GLY A 314 -16.00 -8.04 14.03
C GLY A 314 -16.48 -6.61 13.78
N VAL A 315 -17.06 -6.38 12.61
CA VAL A 315 -17.61 -5.09 12.21
C VAL A 315 -19.09 -5.21 11.87
N LEU A 316 -19.88 -4.21 12.29
CA LEU A 316 -21.26 -4.08 11.88
C LEU A 316 -21.33 -3.18 10.65
N THR A 317 -21.90 -3.70 9.58
CA THR A 317 -22.16 -2.96 8.35
C THR A 317 -23.65 -2.66 8.18
N ALA A 318 -23.99 -1.79 7.25
CA ALA A 318 -25.40 -1.55 6.88
C ALA A 318 -26.11 -2.81 6.32
N GLN A 319 -25.36 -3.84 5.95
CA GLN A 319 -25.87 -5.08 5.34
C GLN A 319 -25.74 -6.30 6.27
N GLY A 320 -25.09 -6.15 7.45
CA GLY A 320 -24.94 -7.24 8.41
C GLY A 320 -23.60 -7.23 9.14
N PHE A 321 -23.41 -8.22 10.00
CA PHE A 321 -22.20 -8.41 10.80
C PHE A 321 -21.15 -9.21 10.03
N VAL A 322 -19.91 -8.75 10.08
CA VAL A 322 -18.74 -9.45 9.51
C VAL A 322 -17.84 -9.89 10.66
N PRO A 323 -17.65 -11.20 10.86
CA PRO A 323 -16.80 -11.71 11.93
C PRO A 323 -15.31 -11.50 11.64
N LEU A 324 -14.57 -11.18 12.68
CA LEU A 324 -13.11 -11.15 12.68
C LEU A 324 -12.57 -12.42 13.35
N ARG A 325 -11.45 -12.92 12.90
CA ARG A 325 -10.75 -14.01 13.59
C ARG A 325 -10.33 -13.56 15.00
N ALA A 326 -10.29 -14.48 15.97
CA ALA A 326 -9.96 -14.18 17.38
C ALA A 326 -8.59 -13.47 17.54
N GLN A 327 -7.63 -13.75 16.68
CA GLN A 327 -6.32 -13.08 16.65
C GLN A 327 -6.19 -12.08 15.50
N GLY A 328 -7.29 -11.76 14.84
CA GLY A 328 -7.34 -10.82 13.73
C GLY A 328 -7.36 -9.38 14.21
N VAL A 329 -7.12 -8.47 13.26
CA VAL A 329 -7.05 -7.02 13.51
C VAL A 329 -8.03 -6.26 12.63
N VAL A 330 -8.51 -5.12 13.11
CA VAL A 330 -9.27 -4.14 12.32
C VAL A 330 -8.46 -2.86 12.17
N VAL A 331 -8.42 -2.32 10.95
CA VAL A 331 -7.75 -1.06 10.63
C VAL A 331 -8.76 -0.06 10.11
N LEU A 332 -8.95 1.06 10.84
CA LEU A 332 -9.79 2.17 10.41
C LEU A 332 -9.01 3.06 9.42
N ALA A 333 -9.53 3.22 8.22
CA ALA A 333 -8.89 3.96 7.12
C ALA A 333 -9.88 4.85 6.33
N LEU A 334 -10.86 5.44 7.04
CA LEU A 334 -11.98 6.23 6.50
C LEU A 334 -11.66 7.74 6.37
N GLY A 335 -10.40 8.13 6.50
CA GLY A 335 -10.01 9.53 6.68
C GLY A 335 -10.21 9.98 8.13
N THR A 336 -9.91 11.27 8.42
CA THR A 336 -9.86 11.74 9.82
C THR A 336 -11.23 11.72 10.49
N ILE A 337 -12.21 12.40 9.92
CA ILE A 337 -13.50 12.66 10.58
C ILE A 337 -14.30 11.38 10.75
N GLU A 338 -14.41 10.54 9.73
CA GLU A 338 -15.17 9.28 9.81
C GLU A 338 -14.44 8.21 10.64
N ASN A 339 -13.11 8.18 10.68
CA ASN A 339 -12.38 7.32 11.63
C ASN A 339 -12.75 7.68 13.08
N VAL A 340 -12.78 8.96 13.41
CA VAL A 340 -13.20 9.44 14.74
C VAL A 340 -14.65 9.07 15.02
N ARG A 341 -15.56 9.28 14.06
CA ARG A 341 -16.98 8.92 14.23
C ARG A 341 -17.15 7.42 14.52
N VAL A 342 -16.52 6.56 13.72
CA VAL A 342 -16.60 5.10 13.95
C VAL A 342 -15.99 4.72 15.29
N ALA A 343 -14.89 5.35 15.71
CA ALA A 343 -14.30 5.13 17.03
C ALA A 343 -15.24 5.55 18.17
N LEU A 344 -15.89 6.72 18.06
CA LEU A 344 -16.89 7.20 19.02
C LEU A 344 -18.11 6.25 19.12
N LEU A 345 -18.57 5.70 18.01
CA LEU A 345 -19.68 4.75 17.97
C LEU A 345 -19.31 3.36 18.51
N SER A 346 -18.02 3.02 18.50
CA SER A 346 -17.53 1.67 18.83
C SER A 346 -17.06 1.53 20.27
N PHE A 347 -16.47 2.58 20.85
CA PHE A 347 -15.72 2.51 22.10
C PHE A 347 -16.35 3.30 23.26
N GLY A 348 -17.63 3.61 23.17
CA GLY A 348 -18.37 4.33 24.23
C GLY A 348 -18.28 3.61 25.59
N GLY A 349 -17.92 4.37 26.63
CA GLY A 349 -17.81 3.85 28.00
C GLY A 349 -16.45 3.24 28.37
N ILE A 350 -15.46 3.32 27.50
CA ILE A 350 -14.08 2.87 27.76
C ILE A 350 -13.23 4.04 28.32
N SER A 351 -12.21 3.73 29.11
CA SER A 351 -11.21 4.69 29.60
C SER A 351 -10.57 5.47 28.43
N ASN A 352 -10.37 6.80 28.60
CA ASN A 352 -9.85 7.72 27.59
C ASN A 352 -10.76 7.98 26.37
N TYR A 353 -11.99 7.56 26.42
CA TYR A 353 -12.99 7.89 25.38
C TYR A 353 -13.14 9.41 25.16
N ASN A 354 -12.95 10.22 26.21
CA ASN A 354 -13.02 11.68 26.16
C ASN A 354 -11.92 12.34 25.31
N LEU A 355 -10.83 11.63 25.00
CA LEU A 355 -9.77 12.12 24.13
C LEU A 355 -10.14 11.93 22.65
N ILE A 356 -10.97 10.94 22.30
CA ILE A 356 -11.38 10.69 20.93
C ILE A 356 -12.07 11.92 20.35
N GLY A 357 -11.57 12.41 19.22
CA GLY A 357 -12.10 13.57 18.49
C GLY A 357 -11.60 14.92 18.97
N THR A 358 -10.80 15.00 20.05
CA THR A 358 -10.03 16.20 20.38
C THR A 358 -8.77 16.27 19.50
N ASN A 359 -8.01 17.35 19.58
CA ASN A 359 -6.84 17.59 18.74
C ASN A 359 -7.13 17.46 17.22
N LEU A 360 -8.33 17.87 16.77
CA LEU A 360 -8.59 18.03 15.35
C LEU A 360 -7.81 19.21 14.82
N MET A 361 -7.13 19.03 13.72
CA MET A 361 -6.38 20.07 13.01
C MET A 361 -6.76 20.07 11.53
N ALA A 362 -6.58 21.22 10.88
CA ALA A 362 -6.76 21.36 9.44
C ALA A 362 -5.78 22.44 8.94
N HIS A 363 -5.55 22.51 7.64
CA HIS A 363 -4.67 23.55 7.11
C HIS A 363 -5.39 24.87 6.89
N LEU A 364 -4.67 25.95 7.18
CA LEU A 364 -4.95 27.29 6.69
C LEU A 364 -4.64 27.35 5.19
N ARG A 365 -5.44 28.07 4.41
CA ARG A 365 -5.15 28.25 2.97
C ARG A 365 -5.49 29.65 2.50
N SER A 366 -4.53 30.28 1.83
CA SER A 366 -4.76 31.49 1.07
C SER A 366 -4.18 31.42 -0.34
N ASN A 367 -4.70 32.25 -1.21
CA ASN A 367 -4.29 32.32 -2.61
C ASN A 367 -4.03 33.77 -3.00
N LEU A 368 -2.93 33.98 -3.72
CA LEU A 368 -2.59 35.24 -4.38
C LEU A 368 -2.32 34.92 -5.85
N THR A 369 -3.11 35.48 -6.75
CA THR A 369 -2.86 35.38 -8.19
C THR A 369 -2.49 36.75 -8.72
N VAL A 370 -1.35 36.85 -9.38
CA VAL A 370 -0.80 38.06 -9.94
C VAL A 370 -0.44 37.89 -11.41
N ARG A 371 -0.41 39.02 -12.12
CA ARG A 371 0.08 39.12 -13.50
C ARG A 371 1.27 40.12 -13.53
N ILE A 372 2.34 39.70 -14.16
CA ILE A 372 3.55 40.50 -14.34
C ILE A 372 3.98 40.51 -15.81
N PRO A 373 4.65 41.52 -16.31
CA PRO A 373 5.29 41.47 -17.63
C PRO A 373 6.35 40.35 -17.67
N ALA A 374 6.40 39.58 -18.74
CA ALA A 374 7.39 38.52 -18.91
C ALA A 374 8.84 39.03 -18.80
N THR A 375 9.07 40.29 -19.17
CA THR A 375 10.36 41.01 -19.05
C THR A 375 10.80 41.24 -17.61
N ALA A 376 9.94 41.08 -16.62
CA ALA A 376 10.28 41.13 -15.19
C ALA A 376 11.13 39.94 -14.74
N LEU A 377 11.01 38.80 -15.44
CA LEU A 377 11.78 37.61 -15.15
C LEU A 377 13.19 37.71 -15.76
N LYS A 378 14.19 38.06 -14.93
CA LYS A 378 15.56 38.35 -15.31
C LYS A 378 16.24 37.29 -16.15
N HIS A 379 15.84 36.00 -15.98
CA HIS A 379 16.50 34.88 -16.60
C HIS A 379 15.65 34.22 -17.72
N LEU A 380 14.49 34.81 -18.06
CA LEU A 380 13.64 34.30 -19.13
C LEU A 380 14.18 34.76 -20.48
N PRO A 381 14.56 33.81 -21.39
CA PRO A 381 15.02 34.16 -22.73
C PRO A 381 13.92 34.86 -23.57
N GLU A 382 14.28 35.87 -24.36
CA GLU A 382 13.37 36.53 -25.31
C GLU A 382 12.80 35.56 -26.39
N THR A 383 13.46 34.40 -26.55
CA THR A 383 13.07 33.35 -27.51
C THR A 383 12.03 32.38 -26.96
N ALA A 384 11.68 32.47 -25.68
CA ALA A 384 10.67 31.62 -25.06
C ALA A 384 9.25 31.98 -25.60
N LYS A 385 8.84 31.37 -26.71
CA LYS A 385 7.59 31.69 -27.42
C LYS A 385 6.46 30.69 -27.23
N ASP A 386 6.79 29.49 -26.77
CA ASP A 386 5.79 28.43 -26.57
C ASP A 386 5.14 28.58 -25.19
N LEU A 387 4.02 27.89 -25.00
CA LEU A 387 3.37 27.81 -23.68
C LEU A 387 4.37 27.30 -22.65
N GLN A 388 4.76 28.17 -21.73
CA GLN A 388 5.72 27.88 -20.67
C GLN A 388 4.98 27.73 -19.33
N GLN A 389 5.42 26.76 -18.53
CA GLN A 389 4.82 26.46 -17.25
C GLN A 389 5.88 26.32 -16.16
N SER A 390 5.48 26.64 -14.92
CA SER A 390 6.32 26.44 -13.74
C SER A 390 5.50 25.93 -12.56
N ALA A 391 6.09 25.07 -11.75
CA ALA A 391 5.61 24.74 -10.41
C ALA A 391 6.81 24.72 -9.46
N LEU A 392 6.76 25.54 -8.43
CA LEU A 392 7.81 25.68 -7.43
C LEU A 392 7.21 25.50 -6.02
N PHE A 393 8.07 25.23 -5.07
CA PHE A 393 7.72 25.00 -3.69
C PHE A 393 8.64 25.82 -2.78
N VAL A 394 8.05 26.60 -1.88
CA VAL A 394 8.79 27.32 -0.84
C VAL A 394 8.30 26.85 0.52
N LYS A 395 9.21 26.49 1.38
CA LYS A 395 8.93 26.18 2.79
C LYS A 395 9.15 27.44 3.61
N GLY A 396 8.22 27.79 4.47
CA GLY A 396 8.28 28.96 5.34
C GLY A 396 8.09 28.62 6.81
N ARG A 397 8.58 29.49 7.68
CA ARG A 397 8.36 29.40 9.12
C ARG A 397 8.18 30.81 9.69
N HIS A 398 7.36 30.92 10.71
CA HIS A 398 7.07 32.18 11.40
C HIS A 398 7.36 32.04 12.89
N ASP A 399 8.11 32.98 13.45
CA ASP A 399 8.38 33.04 14.89
C ASP A 399 7.22 33.80 15.57
N PHE A 400 6.45 33.12 16.45
CA PHE A 400 5.33 33.71 17.15
C PHE A 400 5.78 34.71 18.22
N GLN A 401 4.99 35.76 18.44
CA GLN A 401 5.29 36.81 19.44
C GLN A 401 5.38 36.27 20.87
N ASP A 402 4.61 35.23 21.20
CA ASP A 402 4.61 34.56 22.51
C ASP A 402 5.61 33.39 22.61
N GLY A 403 6.39 33.18 21.57
CA GLY A 403 7.39 32.11 21.45
C GLY A 403 6.90 30.86 20.74
N GLY A 404 7.86 30.10 20.28
CA GLY A 404 7.63 28.93 19.37
C GLY A 404 7.53 29.35 17.92
N ARG A 405 7.33 28.41 17.04
CA ARG A 405 7.28 28.59 15.58
C ARG A 405 6.07 27.90 14.97
N GLY A 406 5.57 28.48 13.89
CA GLY A 406 4.60 27.91 13.00
C GLY A 406 5.19 27.72 11.60
N TYR A 407 4.77 26.65 10.92
CA TYR A 407 5.26 26.32 9.60
C TYR A 407 4.17 26.42 8.55
N PHE A 408 4.60 26.82 7.36
CA PHE A 408 3.76 26.85 6.17
C PHE A 408 4.58 26.47 4.94
N HIS A 409 3.92 26.25 3.83
CA HIS A 409 4.57 26.19 2.53
C HIS A 409 3.75 26.92 1.48
N GLN A 410 4.41 27.25 0.37
CA GLN A 410 3.80 27.87 -0.79
C GLN A 410 3.98 26.98 -2.02
N GLN A 411 2.87 26.71 -2.66
CA GLN A 411 2.76 26.06 -3.95
C GLN A 411 2.66 27.18 -4.99
N ILE A 412 3.72 27.39 -5.75
CA ILE A 412 3.81 28.47 -6.72
C ILE A 412 3.65 27.87 -8.10
N THR A 413 2.60 28.25 -8.80
CA THR A 413 2.35 27.82 -10.17
C THR A 413 2.33 29.02 -11.10
N ALA A 414 2.86 28.86 -12.30
CA ALA A 414 2.89 29.93 -13.28
C ALA A 414 2.68 29.45 -14.69
N SER A 415 2.12 30.31 -15.53
CA SER A 415 2.10 30.13 -16.97
C SER A 415 2.43 31.42 -17.69
N ALA A 416 3.16 31.30 -18.79
CA ALA A 416 3.37 32.36 -19.78
C ALA A 416 2.97 31.82 -21.16
N GLY A 417 2.24 32.57 -21.93
CA GLY A 417 1.72 32.09 -23.22
C GLY A 417 1.96 33.02 -24.36
N GLY A 418 2.20 32.48 -25.57
CA GLY A 418 1.97 33.16 -26.83
C GLY A 418 0.55 32.83 -27.34
N GLY A 419 -0.24 33.84 -27.56
CA GLY A 419 -1.51 33.90 -28.25
C GLY A 419 -2.35 32.63 -28.40
N GLY A 420 -3.29 32.45 -27.50
CA GLY A 420 -4.38 31.50 -27.66
C GLY A 420 -4.13 30.13 -27.00
N LEU A 421 -4.42 30.04 -25.73
CA LEU A 421 -4.62 28.75 -25.05
C LEU A 421 -5.83 28.06 -25.70
N GLY A 422 -5.57 27.11 -26.58
CA GLY A 422 -6.62 26.19 -27.04
C GLY A 422 -7.00 25.18 -25.97
N VAL A 423 -8.08 24.46 -26.15
CA VAL A 423 -8.56 23.40 -25.26
C VAL A 423 -7.45 22.35 -24.96
N GLU A 424 -6.56 22.12 -25.92
CA GLU A 424 -5.42 21.21 -25.76
C GLU A 424 -4.39 21.72 -24.73
N SER A 425 -4.17 23.03 -24.70
CA SER A 425 -3.25 23.63 -23.71
C SER A 425 -3.81 23.59 -22.30
N ASP A 426 -5.11 23.75 -22.12
CA ASP A 426 -5.79 23.59 -20.83
C ASP A 426 -5.66 22.16 -20.32
N ALA A 427 -5.80 21.17 -21.20
CA ALA A 427 -5.66 19.76 -20.88
C ALA A 427 -4.23 19.39 -20.45
N GLU A 428 -3.21 19.97 -21.11
CA GLU A 428 -1.81 19.78 -20.74
C GLU A 428 -1.47 20.44 -19.40
N LEU A 429 -1.97 21.65 -19.15
CA LEU A 429 -1.85 22.30 -17.86
C LEU A 429 -2.51 21.48 -16.76
N PHE A 430 -3.71 20.99 -16.98
CA PHE A 430 -4.44 20.15 -16.03
C PHE A 430 -3.70 18.85 -15.70
N LYS A 431 -3.12 18.19 -16.68
CA LYS A 431 -2.33 16.98 -16.47
C LYS A 431 -1.09 17.23 -15.61
N LYS A 432 -0.43 18.35 -15.80
CA LYS A 432 0.79 18.71 -15.10
C LYS A 432 0.55 19.30 -13.72
N ILE A 433 -0.42 20.20 -13.61
CA ILE A 433 -0.77 20.93 -12.38
C ILE A 433 -2.29 20.86 -12.21
N PRO A 434 -2.86 19.75 -11.78
CA PRO A 434 -4.30 19.58 -11.74
C PRO A 434 -4.89 20.24 -10.51
N ASP A 435 -4.78 21.51 -10.46
CA ASP A 435 -5.59 22.35 -9.63
C ASP A 435 -6.57 23.08 -10.55
N ILE A 436 -7.74 22.50 -10.67
CA ILE A 436 -8.84 23.04 -11.49
C ILE A 436 -9.18 24.48 -11.08
N ASP A 437 -9.04 24.81 -9.79
CA ASP A 437 -9.29 26.14 -9.26
C ASP A 437 -8.31 27.19 -9.83
N LEU A 438 -7.15 26.75 -10.35
CA LEU A 438 -6.14 27.64 -10.93
C LEU A 438 -6.26 27.79 -12.44
N LEU A 439 -7.05 26.96 -13.12
CA LEU A 439 -7.13 26.93 -14.58
C LEU A 439 -7.59 28.27 -15.15
N GLU A 440 -8.55 28.94 -14.51
CA GLU A 440 -9.03 30.27 -14.95
C GLU A 440 -7.94 31.36 -14.83
N GLY A 441 -7.09 31.28 -13.80
CA GLY A 441 -5.92 32.16 -13.63
C GLY A 441 -4.94 31.98 -14.78
N PHE A 442 -4.70 30.77 -15.23
CA PHE A 442 -3.80 30.48 -16.34
C PHE A 442 -4.32 30.97 -17.69
N LYS A 443 -5.63 31.00 -17.89
CA LYS A 443 -6.25 31.55 -19.09
C LYS A 443 -6.03 33.06 -19.24
N ALA A 444 -5.70 33.77 -18.17
CA ALA A 444 -5.35 35.18 -18.18
C ALA A 444 -3.91 35.48 -18.65
N ALA A 445 -3.10 34.45 -18.92
CA ALA A 445 -1.77 34.62 -19.50
C ALA A 445 -1.87 34.94 -20.98
N ASP A 446 -1.18 35.97 -21.40
CA ASP A 446 -1.10 36.46 -22.79
C ASP A 446 0.37 36.60 -23.28
N GLU A 447 0.53 36.94 -24.56
CA GLU A 447 1.86 37.29 -25.10
C GLU A 447 2.45 38.47 -24.35
N GLY A 448 3.48 38.29 -23.58
CA GLY A 448 4.20 39.34 -22.86
C GLY A 448 3.90 39.38 -21.37
N HIS A 449 3.00 38.58 -20.88
CA HIS A 449 2.73 38.50 -19.43
C HIS A 449 2.84 37.06 -18.90
N VAL A 450 3.17 36.99 -17.62
CA VAL A 450 3.17 35.75 -16.84
C VAL A 450 2.13 35.89 -15.73
N VAL A 451 1.24 34.89 -15.64
CA VAL A 451 0.31 34.74 -14.50
C VAL A 451 0.91 33.78 -13.51
N ILE A 452 0.99 34.22 -12.25
CA ILE A 452 1.58 33.46 -11.15
C ILE A 452 0.55 33.35 -10.04
N THR A 453 0.30 32.12 -9.58
CA THR A 453 -0.50 31.86 -8.38
C THR A 453 0.38 31.32 -7.28
N VAL A 454 0.37 31.99 -6.15
CA VAL A 454 0.99 31.57 -4.90
C VAL A 454 -0.10 31.09 -3.97
N ARG A 455 -0.16 29.78 -3.76
CA ARG A 455 -1.07 29.15 -2.81
C ARG A 455 -0.31 28.83 -1.54
N SER A 456 -0.64 29.53 -0.46
CA SER A 456 -0.04 29.29 0.85
C SER A 456 -0.87 28.29 1.64
N ILE A 457 -0.20 27.30 2.25
CA ILE A 457 -0.79 26.28 3.12
C ILE A 457 -0.01 26.27 4.42
N GLY A 458 -0.71 26.58 5.53
CA GLY A 458 -0.13 26.61 6.87
C GLY A 458 -0.80 25.63 7.81
N GLU A 459 -0.09 25.25 8.83
CA GLU A 459 -0.62 24.41 9.89
C GLU A 459 -1.57 25.16 10.81
N THR A 460 -2.51 24.44 11.46
CA THR A 460 -3.18 24.93 12.66
C THR A 460 -2.54 24.34 13.89
N GLN A 461 -2.58 25.09 14.99
CA GLN A 461 -2.05 24.63 16.27
C GLN A 461 -2.90 23.52 16.86
N GLY A 462 -2.25 22.44 17.26
CA GLY A 462 -2.90 21.31 17.92
C GLY A 462 -3.48 21.66 19.29
N HIS A 463 -4.30 20.75 19.81
CA HIS A 463 -4.93 20.86 21.14
C HIS A 463 -5.76 22.16 21.35
N ASN A 464 -6.32 22.69 20.26
CA ASN A 464 -7.21 23.84 20.34
C ASN A 464 -8.54 23.40 21.00
N PRO A 465 -8.93 23.98 22.16
CA PRO A 465 -10.12 23.56 22.87
C PRO A 465 -11.43 23.85 22.10
N ASN A 466 -11.36 24.76 21.12
CA ASN A 466 -12.49 25.14 20.27
C ASN A 466 -12.59 24.29 18.98
N THR A 467 -11.70 23.32 18.81
CA THR A 467 -11.65 22.48 17.60
C THR A 467 -11.73 21.00 17.99
N ARG A 468 -12.80 20.31 17.55
CA ARG A 468 -13.02 18.90 17.90
C ARG A 468 -14.12 18.23 17.06
N ILE A 469 -14.15 16.93 17.11
CA ILE A 469 -15.21 16.08 16.53
C ILE A 469 -15.98 15.39 17.68
N THR A 470 -17.29 15.43 17.61
CA THR A 470 -18.21 14.71 18.51
C THR A 470 -19.30 14.01 17.70
N LEU A 471 -20.24 13.34 18.36
CA LEU A 471 -21.43 12.80 17.70
C LEU A 471 -22.57 13.84 17.74
N ALA A 472 -23.28 14.00 16.62
CA ALA A 472 -24.44 14.90 16.48
C ALA A 472 -25.70 14.25 17.03
N THR A 473 -25.79 14.08 18.36
CA THR A 473 -26.91 13.38 19.03
C THR A 473 -28.24 14.14 18.97
N ASN A 474 -28.19 15.45 18.75
CA ASN A 474 -29.37 16.34 18.71
C ASN A 474 -29.79 16.72 17.28
N GLN A 475 -29.29 16.03 16.29
CA GLN A 475 -29.58 16.28 14.87
C GLN A 475 -30.06 14.99 14.20
N PRO A 476 -30.69 15.07 13.02
CA PRO A 476 -31.09 13.87 12.30
C PRO A 476 -29.94 12.89 12.09
N SER A 477 -30.21 11.63 12.40
CA SER A 477 -29.31 10.52 12.10
C SER A 477 -29.00 10.46 10.61
N ASP A 478 -27.98 9.70 10.27
CA ASP A 478 -27.69 9.40 8.88
C ASP A 478 -28.69 8.36 8.30
N GLU A 479 -28.47 7.96 7.06
CA GLU A 479 -29.32 7.02 6.33
C GLU A 479 -29.35 5.59 6.88
N VAL A 480 -28.41 5.26 7.80
CA VAL A 480 -28.39 3.97 8.52
C VAL A 480 -28.85 4.09 9.97
N GLY A 481 -29.39 5.25 10.35
CA GLY A 481 -30.03 5.48 11.64
C GLY A 481 -29.08 5.76 12.80
N VAL A 482 -27.79 6.12 12.54
CA VAL A 482 -26.83 6.44 13.59
C VAL A 482 -26.42 7.92 13.55
N PRO A 483 -25.93 8.48 14.68
CA PRO A 483 -25.49 9.88 14.73
C PRO A 483 -24.38 10.16 13.73
N ARG A 484 -24.47 11.31 13.05
CA ARG A 484 -23.39 11.85 12.22
C ARG A 484 -22.26 12.37 13.10
N ALA A 485 -21.05 12.53 12.53
CA ALA A 485 -20.04 13.33 13.17
C ALA A 485 -20.51 14.80 13.26
N PHE A 486 -20.23 15.47 14.36
CA PHE A 486 -20.38 16.91 14.53
C PHE A 486 -19.00 17.54 14.65
N VAL A 487 -18.66 18.37 13.65
CA VAL A 487 -17.34 18.98 13.54
C VAL A 487 -17.41 20.43 13.99
N ARG A 488 -16.60 20.77 14.97
CA ARG A 488 -16.35 22.15 15.38
C ARG A 488 -14.90 22.48 15.07
N ILE A 489 -14.68 23.64 14.43
CA ILE A 489 -13.34 24.15 14.11
C ILE A 489 -13.28 25.64 14.40
N ALA A 490 -12.25 26.09 15.11
CA ALA A 490 -12.00 27.50 15.35
C ALA A 490 -11.68 28.24 14.04
N ASP A 491 -12.30 29.40 13.80
CA ASP A 491 -12.09 30.17 12.59
C ASP A 491 -11.07 31.29 12.84
N ALA A 492 -9.91 31.18 12.23
CA ALA A 492 -8.82 32.16 12.34
C ALA A 492 -8.83 33.25 11.22
N ARG A 493 -9.86 33.28 10.35
CA ARG A 493 -9.92 34.21 9.20
C ARG A 493 -10.23 35.65 9.59
N GLY A 494 -11.14 35.82 10.53
CA GLY A 494 -11.68 37.10 10.92
C GLY A 494 -10.79 37.87 11.94
N ASP A 495 -11.31 38.98 12.47
CA ASP A 495 -10.64 39.76 13.51
C ASP A 495 -10.53 38.98 14.83
N ALA A 496 -9.57 39.37 15.66
CA ALA A 496 -9.36 38.78 16.97
C ALA A 496 -10.60 38.97 17.86
N SER A 497 -10.94 37.88 18.57
CA SER A 497 -12.11 37.81 19.46
C SER A 497 -11.67 37.42 20.86
N ALA A 498 -12.40 37.91 21.89
CA ALA A 498 -12.17 37.50 23.27
C ALA A 498 -12.47 35.98 23.51
N ALA A 499 -13.15 35.32 22.59
CA ALA A 499 -13.43 33.89 22.61
C ALA A 499 -12.31 33.04 21.97
N ASP A 500 -11.30 33.67 21.36
CA ASP A 500 -10.19 32.96 20.74
C ASP A 500 -9.33 32.26 21.80
N SER A 501 -8.94 31.03 21.50
CA SER A 501 -7.90 30.34 22.26
C SER A 501 -6.52 30.88 21.89
N PRO A 502 -5.48 30.66 22.71
CA PRO A 502 -4.10 30.98 22.33
C PRO A 502 -3.72 30.34 20.99
N GLN A 503 -4.20 29.11 20.71
CA GLN A 503 -3.97 28.42 19.46
C GLN A 503 -4.60 29.17 18.26
N THR A 504 -5.87 29.62 18.40
CA THR A 504 -6.53 30.40 17.34
C THR A 504 -5.81 31.71 17.07
N THR A 505 -5.24 32.34 18.10
CA THR A 505 -4.43 33.56 17.96
C THR A 505 -3.17 33.30 17.15
N LYS A 506 -2.44 32.20 17.44
CA LYS A 506 -1.27 31.77 16.66
C LYS A 506 -1.63 31.40 15.22
N ASP A 507 -2.74 30.69 15.02
CA ASP A 507 -3.23 30.38 13.67
C ASP A 507 -3.46 31.65 12.85
N ARG A 508 -4.01 32.71 13.44
CA ARG A 508 -4.25 34.01 12.81
C ARG A 508 -2.93 34.74 12.47
N GLU A 509 -1.98 34.71 13.40
CA GLU A 509 -0.65 35.30 13.22
C GLU A 509 0.10 34.60 12.07
N LEU A 510 0.12 33.27 12.07
CA LEU A 510 0.70 32.47 10.99
C LEU A 510 0.04 32.76 9.64
N TRP A 511 -1.30 32.90 9.61
CA TRP A 511 -2.01 33.21 8.38
C TRP A 511 -1.62 34.59 7.80
N ALA A 512 -1.44 35.57 8.66
CA ALA A 512 -0.98 36.90 8.24
C ALA A 512 0.46 36.83 7.67
N ALA A 513 1.34 36.08 8.32
CA ALA A 513 2.71 35.85 7.84
C ALA A 513 2.72 35.13 6.48
N MET A 514 1.87 34.13 6.28
CA MET A 514 1.70 33.43 4.99
C MET A 514 1.27 34.38 3.86
N ASP A 515 0.30 35.26 4.13
CA ASP A 515 -0.18 36.25 3.15
C ASP A 515 0.90 37.25 2.78
N GLN A 516 1.69 37.71 3.76
CA GLN A 516 2.81 38.63 3.51
C GLN A 516 3.90 37.89 2.69
N ASN A 517 4.26 36.69 3.08
CA ASN A 517 5.29 35.92 2.36
C ASN A 517 4.87 35.61 0.89
N ALA A 518 3.57 35.43 0.64
CA ALA A 518 3.07 35.28 -0.73
C ALA A 518 3.25 36.59 -1.55
N GLN A 519 3.08 37.75 -0.92
CA GLN A 519 3.37 39.03 -1.54
C GLN A 519 4.88 39.17 -1.82
N ASP A 520 5.73 38.86 -0.85
CA ASP A 520 7.19 38.95 -0.98
C ASP A 520 7.68 38.04 -2.15
N VAL A 521 7.16 36.86 -2.27
CA VAL A 521 7.44 35.96 -3.42
C VAL A 521 7.00 36.59 -4.75
N ALA A 522 5.80 37.16 -4.79
CA ALA A 522 5.31 37.84 -6.00
C ALA A 522 6.18 39.06 -6.37
N ASP A 523 6.63 39.82 -5.36
CA ASP A 523 7.51 40.99 -5.53
C ASP A 523 8.91 40.60 -6.04
N VAL A 524 9.45 39.45 -5.60
CA VAL A 524 10.69 38.89 -6.15
C VAL A 524 10.55 38.65 -7.65
N PHE A 525 9.42 38.11 -8.12
CA PHE A 525 9.20 37.89 -9.55
C PHE A 525 8.93 39.19 -10.33
N ALA A 526 8.24 40.13 -9.73
CA ALA A 526 7.95 41.39 -10.38
C ALA A 526 9.19 42.31 -10.46
N GLY A 527 10.09 42.22 -9.47
CA GLY A 527 11.24 43.14 -9.38
C GLY A 527 10.81 44.61 -9.31
N THR A 528 11.21 45.39 -10.31
CA THR A 528 10.79 46.80 -10.44
C THR A 528 9.59 47.02 -11.36
N ALA A 529 9.05 45.97 -11.96
CA ALA A 529 7.91 46.05 -12.86
C ALA A 529 6.59 46.17 -12.10
N THR A 530 5.56 46.65 -12.77
CA THR A 530 4.21 46.73 -12.20
C THR A 530 3.64 45.33 -12.01
N LEU A 531 3.20 45.04 -10.78
CA LEU A 531 2.50 43.81 -10.43
C LEU A 531 0.99 44.13 -10.40
N GLU A 532 0.22 43.37 -11.17
CA GLU A 532 -1.24 43.44 -11.16
C GLU A 532 -1.80 42.27 -10.32
N VAL A 533 -2.55 42.57 -9.27
CA VAL A 533 -3.24 41.56 -8.45
C VAL A 533 -4.56 41.20 -9.12
N LEU A 534 -4.67 39.96 -9.59
CA LEU A 534 -5.89 39.45 -10.21
C LEU A 534 -6.88 38.93 -9.16
N SER A 535 -6.35 38.25 -8.12
CA SER A 535 -7.17 37.81 -6.98
C SER A 535 -6.33 37.64 -5.71
N ARG A 536 -6.98 37.86 -4.57
CA ARG A 536 -6.41 37.57 -3.24
C ARG A 536 -7.54 37.14 -2.32
N ASN A 537 -7.42 35.96 -1.72
CA ASN A 537 -8.43 35.43 -0.80
C ASN A 537 -7.86 34.46 0.22
N ARG A 538 -8.49 34.42 1.39
CA ARG A 538 -8.36 33.35 2.37
C ARG A 538 -9.52 32.38 2.23
N ASP A 539 -9.25 31.09 2.12
CA ASP A 539 -10.28 30.09 1.98
C ASP A 539 -10.97 29.78 3.32
N GLY A 540 -12.10 29.10 3.28
CA GLY A 540 -12.77 28.61 4.49
C GLY A 540 -11.92 27.57 5.22
N MET A 541 -12.07 27.49 6.55
CA MET A 541 -11.44 26.43 7.32
C MET A 541 -11.85 25.07 6.78
N GLY A 542 -10.88 24.19 6.56
CA GLY A 542 -11.11 22.82 6.08
C GLY A 542 -11.24 22.65 4.57
N THR A 543 -11.12 23.72 3.75
CA THR A 543 -11.22 23.62 2.28
C THR A 543 -10.11 22.85 1.63
N THR A 544 -9.02 22.57 2.36
CA THR A 544 -7.83 21.87 1.85
C THR A 544 -8.01 20.35 1.74
N HIS A 545 -9.04 19.76 2.35
CA HIS A 545 -9.18 18.30 2.54
C HIS A 545 -8.05 17.66 3.40
N HIS A 546 -7.41 18.43 4.25
CA HIS A 546 -6.25 18.04 5.03
C HIS A 546 -6.56 17.96 6.53
N GLU A 547 -7.67 17.31 6.88
CA GLU A 547 -8.03 17.07 8.26
C GLU A 547 -7.09 16.05 8.89
N ALA A 548 -6.56 16.36 10.08
CA ALA A 548 -5.63 15.49 10.80
C ALA A 548 -5.95 15.45 12.30
N GLY A 549 -5.38 14.50 13.02
CA GLY A 549 -5.60 14.34 14.46
C GLY A 549 -6.92 13.65 14.81
N GLY A 550 -7.42 13.90 16.02
CA GLY A 550 -8.63 13.25 16.54
C GLY A 550 -8.44 11.83 17.08
N LEU A 551 -7.46 11.08 16.55
CA LEU A 551 -7.00 9.76 17.03
C LEU A 551 -5.49 9.72 17.15
N TRP A 552 -4.88 10.86 17.48
CA TRP A 552 -3.42 11.06 17.42
C TRP A 552 -2.63 10.06 18.27
N MET A 553 -1.44 9.74 17.77
CA MET A 553 -0.52 8.83 18.45
C MET A 553 0.32 9.51 19.52
N GLY A 554 0.75 8.73 20.50
CA GLY A 554 1.69 9.12 21.53
C GLY A 554 2.04 7.94 22.43
N ASP A 555 3.08 8.08 23.23
CA ASP A 555 3.53 7.03 24.14
C ASP A 555 2.73 6.98 25.46
N ASP A 556 2.12 8.10 25.86
CA ASP A 556 1.32 8.20 27.09
C ASP A 556 -0.17 7.89 26.80
N PRO A 557 -0.70 6.77 27.32
CA PRO A 557 -2.09 6.39 27.13
C PRO A 557 -3.08 7.36 27.80
N THR A 558 -2.62 8.25 28.70
CA THR A 558 -3.47 9.27 29.32
C THR A 558 -3.54 10.57 28.53
N ALA A 559 -2.62 10.76 27.58
CA ALA A 559 -2.46 11.99 26.79
C ALA A 559 -2.62 11.78 25.26
N SER A 560 -2.85 10.55 24.81
CA SER A 560 -3.06 10.22 23.40
C SER A 560 -4.10 9.13 23.21
N VAL A 561 -4.61 8.97 21.99
CA VAL A 561 -5.67 8.00 21.69
C VAL A 561 -5.09 6.68 21.20
N THR A 562 -4.02 6.75 20.41
CA THR A 562 -3.32 5.59 19.87
C THR A 562 -1.84 5.60 20.29
N ASN A 563 -1.25 4.43 20.31
CA ASN A 563 0.17 4.29 20.58
C ASN A 563 1.01 4.53 19.30
N SER A 564 2.31 4.45 19.44
CA SER A 564 3.29 4.60 18.36
C SER A 564 3.16 3.60 17.21
N ASP A 565 2.47 2.46 17.43
CA ASP A 565 2.16 1.45 16.42
C ASP A 565 0.77 1.63 15.81
N ALA A 566 0.17 2.82 15.98
CA ALA A 566 -1.16 3.17 15.48
C ALA A 566 -2.32 2.35 16.10
N ARG A 567 -2.10 1.62 17.20
CA ARG A 567 -3.12 0.85 17.92
C ARG A 567 -3.79 1.72 18.97
N PHE A 568 -5.10 1.64 19.11
CA PHE A 568 -5.78 2.27 20.24
C PHE A 568 -5.21 1.77 21.57
N HIS A 569 -4.91 2.68 22.51
CA HIS A 569 -4.35 2.30 23.82
C HIS A 569 -5.22 1.34 24.61
N PHE A 570 -6.51 1.45 24.42
CA PHE A 570 -7.52 0.70 25.15
C PHE A 570 -8.13 -0.49 24.37
N ALA A 571 -7.57 -0.79 23.18
CA ALA A 571 -8.04 -1.91 22.37
C ALA A 571 -6.86 -2.79 21.94
N ASP A 572 -7.05 -4.10 21.97
CA ASP A 572 -5.95 -5.06 21.71
C ASP A 572 -5.65 -5.24 20.23
N ASN A 573 -6.65 -5.06 19.36
CA ASN A 573 -6.61 -5.44 17.95
C ASN A 573 -7.28 -4.43 17.01
N ALA A 574 -7.42 -3.18 17.42
CA ALA A 574 -7.94 -2.09 16.59
C ALA A 574 -6.83 -1.05 16.32
N TYR A 575 -6.68 -0.70 15.05
CA TYR A 575 -5.63 0.18 14.54
C TYR A 575 -6.22 1.28 13.66
N VAL A 576 -5.42 2.30 13.37
CA VAL A 576 -5.79 3.43 12.54
C VAL A 576 -4.76 3.61 11.43
N ALA A 577 -5.20 3.93 10.21
CA ALA A 577 -4.34 4.34 9.11
C ALA A 577 -4.72 5.73 8.61
N GLY A 578 -3.70 6.54 8.29
CA GLY A 578 -3.89 7.87 7.73
C GLY A 578 -3.75 9.02 8.72
N PRO A 579 -4.17 10.25 8.34
CA PRO A 579 -3.82 11.48 9.05
C PRO A 579 -4.53 11.66 10.40
N ALA A 580 -5.51 10.83 10.73
CA ALA A 580 -6.11 10.82 12.06
C ALA A 580 -5.08 10.54 13.18
N LEU A 581 -3.97 9.89 12.84
CA LEU A 581 -2.87 9.54 13.75
C LEU A 581 -1.95 10.71 14.10
N LEU A 582 -1.97 11.81 13.34
CA LEU A 582 -0.96 12.87 13.46
C LEU A 582 -1.12 13.63 14.79
N PRO A 583 -0.05 13.70 15.63
CA PRO A 583 -0.02 14.58 16.81
C PRO A 583 -0.01 16.07 16.46
N THR A 584 0.69 16.42 15.37
CA THR A 584 0.69 17.75 14.73
C THR A 584 0.45 17.58 13.24
N VAL A 585 -0.25 18.51 12.62
CA VAL A 585 -0.55 18.42 11.18
C VAL A 585 0.64 18.87 10.32
N GLY A 586 1.47 19.78 10.85
CA GLY A 586 2.49 20.47 10.07
C GLY A 586 1.88 21.24 8.90
N SER A 587 2.70 21.73 7.98
CA SER A 587 2.20 22.38 6.77
C SER A 587 2.01 21.41 5.58
N PRO A 588 2.72 20.27 5.47
CA PRO A 588 2.65 19.38 4.32
C PRO A 588 1.30 18.73 4.10
N ASN A 589 0.90 18.62 2.84
CA ASN A 589 -0.26 17.82 2.44
C ASN A 589 -0.11 16.39 2.99
N PRO A 590 -1.14 15.77 3.61
CA PRO A 590 -0.97 14.57 4.42
C PRO A 590 -0.74 13.26 3.65
N MET A 591 -0.77 13.28 2.32
CA MET A 591 -0.71 12.07 1.51
C MET A 591 0.61 11.30 1.72
N LEU A 592 1.75 11.98 1.65
CA LEU A 592 3.05 11.33 1.82
C LEU A 592 3.21 10.73 3.22
N THR A 593 2.91 11.51 4.25
CA THR A 593 3.00 11.09 5.64
C THR A 593 2.02 9.95 5.96
N GLY A 594 0.78 10.08 5.51
CA GLY A 594 -0.23 9.03 5.71
C GLY A 594 0.12 7.72 4.98
N THR A 595 0.73 7.80 3.78
CA THR A 595 1.24 6.64 3.05
C THR A 595 2.41 5.99 3.79
N ALA A 596 3.34 6.79 4.30
CA ALA A 596 4.49 6.31 5.08
C ALA A 596 4.03 5.58 6.36
N LEU A 597 3.08 6.16 7.11
CA LEU A 597 2.49 5.54 8.29
C LEU A 597 1.69 4.26 7.98
N ALA A 598 0.95 4.23 6.85
CA ALA A 598 0.21 3.04 6.43
C ALA A 598 1.16 1.87 6.10
N ARG A 599 2.30 2.16 5.46
CA ARG A 599 3.34 1.15 5.20
C ARG A 599 4.01 0.68 6.49
N ARG A 600 4.36 1.61 7.38
CA ARG A 600 4.94 1.28 8.70
C ARG A 600 4.01 0.37 9.51
N LEU A 601 2.72 0.68 9.54
CA LEU A 601 1.71 -0.16 10.19
C LEU A 601 1.64 -1.56 9.54
N GLY A 602 1.71 -1.64 8.21
CA GLY A 602 1.73 -2.91 7.49
C GLY A 602 2.93 -3.78 7.84
N ASP A 603 4.14 -3.21 7.85
CA ASP A 603 5.36 -3.92 8.26
C ASP A 603 5.27 -4.39 9.72
N TYR A 604 4.82 -3.51 10.64
CA TYR A 604 4.62 -3.86 12.05
C TYR A 604 3.64 -5.03 12.22
N LEU A 605 2.47 -4.99 11.56
CA LEU A 605 1.48 -6.05 11.69
C LEU A 605 1.93 -7.37 11.06
N LEU A 606 2.74 -7.31 10.01
CA LEU A 606 3.35 -8.52 9.45
C LEU A 606 4.29 -9.20 10.45
N ASP A 607 4.98 -8.44 11.29
CA ASP A 607 5.89 -8.96 12.30
C ASP A 607 5.16 -9.48 13.55
N VAL A 608 4.17 -8.73 14.06
CA VAL A 608 3.57 -9.03 15.37
C VAL A 608 2.31 -9.89 15.30
N MET A 609 1.58 -9.86 14.19
CA MET A 609 0.43 -10.75 14.05
C MET A 609 0.91 -12.19 14.05
N PRO A 610 0.34 -13.04 14.93
CA PRO A 610 0.63 -14.46 14.83
C PRO A 610 0.37 -14.88 13.39
N HIS A 611 1.35 -15.54 12.80
CA HIS A 611 1.08 -16.19 11.52
C HIS A 611 -0.20 -16.99 11.70
N PRO A 612 -1.21 -16.85 10.82
CA PRO A 612 -2.33 -17.76 10.90
C PRO A 612 -1.68 -19.13 10.95
N THR A 613 -1.88 -19.85 12.05
CA THR A 613 -1.38 -21.23 12.15
C THR A 613 -1.72 -21.85 10.82
N ALA A 614 -0.69 -22.28 10.11
CA ALA A 614 -0.83 -23.00 8.86
C ALA A 614 -2.07 -23.89 9.01
N PRO A 615 -3.00 -23.92 8.07
CA PRO A 615 -4.35 -24.47 8.24
C PRO A 615 -4.24 -25.72 9.07
N ALA A 616 -5.04 -25.82 10.15
CA ALA A 616 -4.84 -26.78 11.25
C ALA A 616 -4.36 -28.08 10.63
N VAL A 617 -3.14 -28.47 10.95
CA VAL A 617 -2.41 -29.54 10.22
C VAL A 617 -3.43 -30.63 9.99
N GLU A 618 -3.69 -30.94 8.74
CA GLU A 618 -4.67 -31.99 8.38
C GLU A 618 -4.46 -33.15 9.34
N THR A 619 -5.50 -33.69 9.92
CA THR A 619 -5.41 -34.67 10.99
C THR A 619 -4.37 -35.75 10.64
N GLY A 620 -3.31 -35.82 11.42
CA GLY A 620 -2.19 -36.74 11.24
C GLY A 620 -1.00 -36.24 10.45
N PHE A 621 -1.02 -35.03 9.87
CA PHE A 621 0.17 -34.40 9.29
C PHE A 621 0.95 -33.61 10.33
N GLU A 622 2.22 -33.45 10.13
CA GLU A 622 3.14 -32.57 10.88
C GLU A 622 3.99 -31.77 9.91
N TYR A 623 4.36 -30.55 10.27
CA TYR A 623 5.25 -29.72 9.43
C TYR A 623 6.69 -30.17 9.55
N LEU A 624 7.35 -30.34 8.39
CA LEU A 624 8.80 -30.40 8.27
C LEU A 624 9.36 -29.01 7.98
N PHE A 625 8.54 -28.14 7.35
CA PHE A 625 8.86 -26.74 7.11
C PHE A 625 7.56 -25.93 7.01
N ASP A 626 7.43 -24.92 7.88
CA ASP A 626 6.25 -24.05 8.00
C ASP A 626 6.52 -22.59 7.58
N GLY A 627 7.72 -22.31 7.05
CA GLY A 627 8.15 -20.97 6.67
C GLY A 627 9.02 -20.25 7.70
N THR A 628 9.30 -20.86 8.85
CA THR A 628 10.07 -20.22 9.93
C THR A 628 11.52 -20.73 10.01
N ASP A 629 12.42 -19.89 10.56
CA ASP A 629 13.81 -20.26 10.86
C ASP A 629 13.91 -21.50 11.76
N LYS A 630 12.98 -21.66 12.70
CA LYS A 630 12.92 -22.82 13.59
C LYS A 630 12.84 -24.13 12.81
N PHE A 631 12.03 -24.19 11.78
CA PHE A 631 11.89 -25.39 10.95
C PHE A 631 12.98 -25.46 9.88
N PHE A 632 13.40 -24.34 9.29
CA PHE A 632 14.47 -24.30 8.31
C PHE A 632 15.80 -24.82 8.89
N ASN A 633 16.13 -24.48 10.12
CA ASN A 633 17.35 -24.91 10.81
C ASN A 633 17.39 -26.42 11.10
N GLN A 634 16.30 -27.16 10.89
CA GLN A 634 16.27 -28.62 10.98
C GLN A 634 16.70 -29.32 9.69
N TRP A 635 16.86 -28.54 8.62
CA TRP A 635 17.28 -29.07 7.33
C TRP A 635 18.80 -28.97 7.17
N GLN A 636 19.40 -29.94 6.55
CA GLN A 636 20.82 -30.02 6.32
C GLN A 636 21.15 -30.11 4.84
N LYS A 637 22.13 -29.30 4.40
CA LYS A 637 22.54 -29.19 3.01
C LYS A 637 23.76 -30.09 2.73
N VAL A 638 23.75 -30.72 1.55
CA VAL A 638 24.93 -31.35 0.92
C VAL A 638 25.01 -30.94 -0.55
N GLY A 639 26.21 -30.98 -1.12
CA GLY A 639 26.47 -30.60 -2.52
C GLY A 639 26.73 -29.11 -2.76
N PRO A 640 26.98 -28.70 -4.01
CA PRO A 640 27.59 -27.40 -4.35
C PRO A 640 26.62 -26.20 -4.39
N GLY A 641 25.31 -26.39 -4.38
CA GLY A 641 24.33 -25.30 -4.37
C GLY A 641 24.16 -24.66 -3.01
N THR A 642 23.28 -23.65 -2.93
CA THR A 642 22.86 -23.01 -1.68
C THR A 642 21.34 -23.05 -1.54
N PHE A 643 20.87 -23.01 -0.29
CA PHE A 643 19.47 -22.84 0.04
C PHE A 643 19.36 -21.73 1.04
N SER A 644 18.44 -20.82 0.87
CA SER A 644 18.15 -19.75 1.81
C SER A 644 16.69 -19.79 2.25
N LEU A 645 16.45 -19.39 3.47
CA LEU A 645 15.11 -18.99 3.88
C LEU A 645 14.90 -17.55 3.42
N THR A 646 14.03 -17.37 2.46
CA THR A 646 13.68 -16.07 1.90
C THR A 646 12.17 -15.99 1.85
N ASP A 647 11.58 -15.01 2.53
CA ASP A 647 10.13 -14.76 2.49
C ASP A 647 9.26 -15.95 2.92
N GLY A 648 9.74 -16.75 3.89
CA GLY A 648 9.03 -17.95 4.35
C GLY A 648 9.11 -19.14 3.37
N GLU A 649 9.98 -19.06 2.37
CA GLU A 649 10.21 -20.07 1.34
C GLU A 649 11.64 -20.58 1.42
N ILE A 650 11.83 -21.87 1.18
CA ILE A 650 13.16 -22.42 0.90
C ILE A 650 13.46 -22.13 -0.57
N VAL A 651 14.37 -21.19 -0.83
CA VAL A 651 14.81 -20.88 -2.20
C VAL A 651 16.10 -21.63 -2.49
N ALA A 652 16.05 -22.45 -3.54
CA ALA A 652 17.16 -23.28 -4.01
C ALA A 652 17.96 -22.53 -5.09
N TYR A 653 19.26 -22.37 -4.87
CA TYR A 653 20.20 -21.69 -5.77
C TYR A 653 21.21 -22.73 -6.28
N PRO A 654 21.14 -23.15 -7.54
CA PRO A 654 22.14 -24.05 -8.11
C PRO A 654 23.50 -23.33 -8.26
N ARG A 655 24.57 -24.10 -8.20
CA ARG A 655 25.92 -23.61 -8.46
C ARG A 655 26.66 -24.58 -9.41
N GLY A 656 26.73 -24.19 -10.67
CA GLY A 656 27.56 -24.75 -11.74
C GLY A 656 27.72 -26.28 -11.78
N GLY A 657 27.10 -26.92 -12.77
CA GLY A 657 27.44 -28.25 -13.30
C GLY A 657 27.04 -29.48 -12.49
N ASP A 658 26.59 -29.34 -11.23
CA ASP A 658 26.11 -30.45 -10.40
C ASP A 658 25.04 -29.95 -9.43
N PHE A 659 24.28 -30.84 -8.81
CA PHE A 659 23.17 -30.48 -7.96
C PHE A 659 23.49 -30.52 -6.46
N ALA A 660 22.71 -29.78 -5.67
CA ALA A 660 22.71 -29.84 -4.21
C ALA A 660 21.39 -30.38 -3.68
N LEU A 661 21.44 -30.95 -2.48
CA LEU A 661 20.29 -31.47 -1.78
C LEU A 661 20.16 -30.79 -0.42
N LEU A 662 18.96 -30.38 -0.06
CA LEU A 662 18.56 -29.98 1.27
C LEU A 662 17.62 -31.05 1.82
N TYR A 663 17.95 -31.68 2.94
CA TYR A 663 17.16 -32.78 3.49
C TYR A 663 16.79 -32.54 4.95
N TYR A 664 15.61 -33.06 5.35
CA TYR A 664 15.16 -32.99 6.73
C TYR A 664 15.98 -33.93 7.62
N ALA A 665 16.87 -33.37 8.44
CA ALA A 665 17.89 -34.10 9.15
C ALA A 665 17.44 -34.81 10.43
N PRO A 666 16.40 -34.38 11.19
CA PRO A 666 16.09 -34.91 12.51
C PRO A 666 15.70 -36.38 12.51
N ARG A 667 15.04 -36.89 11.49
CA ARG A 667 14.60 -38.29 11.44
C ARG A 667 14.28 -38.80 10.03
N THR A 668 14.13 -40.10 9.91
CA THR A 668 13.70 -40.83 8.71
C THR A 668 12.23 -41.18 8.79
N PHE A 669 11.64 -41.56 7.63
CA PHE A 669 10.25 -41.96 7.49
C PHE A 669 10.13 -43.27 6.74
N SER A 670 9.24 -44.17 7.19
CA SER A 670 8.98 -45.48 6.56
C SER A 670 7.85 -45.35 5.53
N ASP A 671 6.61 -45.49 5.97
CA ASP A 671 5.43 -45.24 5.17
C ASP A 671 4.84 -43.87 5.51
N PHE A 672 4.51 -43.10 4.46
CA PHE A 672 4.10 -41.70 4.69
C PHE A 672 3.36 -41.11 3.49
N ILE A 673 2.67 -40.01 3.73
CA ILE A 673 2.22 -39.05 2.72
C ILE A 673 2.98 -37.75 2.93
N LEU A 674 3.79 -37.34 1.97
CA LEU A 674 4.50 -36.06 1.94
C LEU A 674 3.73 -35.08 1.05
N ARG A 675 3.43 -33.89 1.57
CA ARG A 675 2.83 -32.80 0.80
C ARG A 675 3.72 -31.56 0.88
N LEU A 676 3.91 -30.92 -0.27
CA LEU A 676 4.68 -29.69 -0.36
C LEU A 676 4.20 -28.85 -1.55
N GLN A 677 4.57 -27.58 -1.54
CA GLN A 677 4.40 -26.71 -2.69
C GLN A 677 5.75 -26.32 -3.26
N PHE A 678 5.82 -26.27 -4.61
CA PHE A 678 7.00 -25.77 -5.32
C PHE A 678 6.62 -24.73 -6.37
N ARG A 679 7.57 -23.82 -6.69
CA ARG A 679 7.43 -22.79 -7.70
C ARG A 679 8.71 -22.67 -8.52
N LEU A 680 8.56 -22.67 -9.84
CA LEU A 680 9.64 -22.40 -10.80
C LEU A 680 9.57 -20.95 -11.26
N ASP A 681 10.69 -20.23 -11.26
CA ASP A 681 10.74 -18.89 -11.87
C ASP A 681 10.65 -18.95 -13.40
N GLN A 682 11.14 -20.04 -14.00
CA GLN A 682 10.99 -20.35 -15.42
C GLN A 682 10.66 -21.84 -15.58
N VAL A 683 9.75 -22.14 -16.50
CA VAL A 683 9.32 -23.54 -16.76
C VAL A 683 10.44 -24.48 -17.28
N SER A 684 11.54 -23.90 -17.77
CA SER A 684 12.74 -24.63 -18.19
C SER A 684 13.67 -25.04 -17.06
N PHE A 685 13.37 -24.65 -15.81
CA PHE A 685 14.20 -25.00 -14.66
C PHE A 685 13.91 -26.42 -14.19
N ASN A 686 14.96 -27.07 -13.66
CA ASN A 686 14.93 -28.44 -13.19
C ASN A 686 15.22 -28.51 -11.71
N SER A 687 14.43 -29.31 -11.01
CA SER A 687 14.57 -29.64 -9.60
C SER A 687 13.91 -30.99 -9.31
N GLY A 688 13.84 -31.40 -8.05
CA GLY A 688 13.19 -32.65 -7.66
C GLY A 688 12.97 -32.76 -6.16
N VAL A 689 12.13 -33.71 -5.79
CA VAL A 689 11.88 -34.09 -4.40
C VAL A 689 12.37 -35.52 -4.20
N PHE A 690 13.38 -35.71 -3.37
CA PHE A 690 13.94 -37.03 -3.05
C PHE A 690 13.23 -37.64 -1.85
N VAL A 691 12.93 -38.92 -1.95
CA VAL A 691 12.29 -39.70 -0.89
C VAL A 691 13.01 -41.05 -0.67
N ARG A 692 12.93 -41.54 0.57
CA ARG A 692 13.42 -42.87 0.96
C ARG A 692 14.90 -43.10 0.62
N PHE A 693 15.79 -42.15 0.92
CA PHE A 693 17.24 -42.27 0.74
C PHE A 693 18.00 -42.38 2.08
N HIS A 694 19.19 -42.96 2.01
CA HIS A 694 20.11 -43.04 3.15
C HIS A 694 20.75 -41.70 3.50
N ASN A 695 21.32 -41.62 4.72
CA ASN A 695 21.98 -40.40 5.19
C ASN A 695 23.14 -39.98 4.27
N PRO A 696 23.10 -38.82 3.63
CA PRO A 696 24.15 -38.36 2.73
C PRO A 696 25.54 -38.22 3.38
N LEU A 697 25.57 -37.90 4.68
CA LEU A 697 26.83 -37.73 5.42
C LEU A 697 27.39 -39.06 5.95
N LYS A 698 26.56 -40.12 5.92
CA LYS A 698 26.93 -41.49 6.33
C LYS A 698 26.48 -42.48 5.27
N PRO A 699 27.10 -42.44 4.07
CA PRO A 699 26.69 -43.31 2.97
C PRO A 699 26.88 -44.77 3.33
N PRO A 700 26.03 -45.70 2.81
CA PRO A 700 26.23 -47.12 2.92
C PRO A 700 27.60 -47.60 2.40
N ALA A 701 28.09 -48.69 2.93
CA ALA A 701 29.44 -49.21 2.63
C ALA A 701 29.67 -49.54 1.15
N ASP A 702 28.63 -49.98 0.47
CA ASP A 702 28.64 -50.36 -0.96
C ASP A 702 28.78 -49.16 -1.92
N ILE A 703 28.36 -47.94 -1.51
CA ILE A 703 28.45 -46.73 -2.33
C ILE A 703 29.40 -45.66 -1.76
N GLN A 704 29.95 -45.83 -0.54
CA GLN A 704 30.81 -44.80 0.09
C GLN A 704 32.06 -44.46 -0.76
N ASN A 705 32.53 -45.38 -1.57
CA ASN A 705 33.68 -45.22 -2.45
C ASN A 705 33.29 -44.92 -3.91
N ASP A 706 32.00 -44.71 -4.22
CA ASP A 706 31.57 -44.28 -5.55
C ASP A 706 32.15 -42.88 -5.85
N PRO A 707 32.84 -42.65 -6.99
CA PRO A 707 33.44 -41.39 -7.32
C PRO A 707 32.46 -40.21 -7.26
N ARG A 708 31.18 -40.44 -7.61
CA ARG A 708 30.12 -39.42 -7.56
C ARG A 708 29.83 -39.02 -6.11
N VAL A 709 29.74 -40.00 -5.18
CA VAL A 709 29.52 -39.76 -3.76
C VAL A 709 30.73 -39.11 -3.07
N ILE A 710 31.94 -39.47 -3.52
CA ILE A 710 33.18 -38.81 -3.04
C ILE A 710 33.18 -37.34 -3.47
N GLY A 711 32.85 -37.04 -4.73
CA GLY A 711 32.81 -35.71 -5.30
C GLY A 711 31.65 -34.86 -4.76
N ASN A 712 30.49 -35.47 -4.61
CA ASN A 712 29.27 -34.76 -4.16
C ASN A 712 28.35 -35.71 -3.37
N LYS A 713 28.18 -35.42 -2.07
CA LYS A 713 27.35 -36.24 -1.17
C LYS A 713 25.85 -36.26 -1.54
N SER A 714 25.36 -35.34 -2.38
CA SER A 714 23.98 -35.38 -2.88
C SER A 714 23.68 -36.63 -3.68
N TRP A 715 24.67 -37.25 -4.33
CA TRP A 715 24.53 -38.52 -5.08
C TRP A 715 24.07 -39.69 -4.23
N VAL A 716 24.21 -39.64 -2.92
CA VAL A 716 23.65 -40.69 -2.05
C VAL A 716 22.14 -40.77 -2.22
N ALA A 717 21.43 -39.64 -2.33
CA ALA A 717 19.98 -39.67 -2.54
C ALA A 717 19.59 -40.27 -3.91
N VAL A 718 20.38 -39.99 -4.97
CA VAL A 718 20.17 -40.56 -6.30
C VAL A 718 20.41 -42.09 -6.31
N LEU A 719 21.42 -42.54 -5.59
CA LEU A 719 21.83 -43.95 -5.60
C LEU A 719 20.98 -44.83 -4.69
N THR A 720 20.40 -44.26 -3.64
CA THR A 720 19.71 -45.04 -2.61
C THR A 720 18.22 -44.73 -2.42
N GLY A 721 17.72 -43.65 -3.00
CA GLY A 721 16.33 -43.21 -2.93
C GLY A 721 15.72 -43.02 -4.32
N PHE A 722 14.56 -42.38 -4.36
CA PHE A 722 13.85 -42.04 -5.58
C PHE A 722 13.60 -40.53 -5.65
N GLU A 723 13.73 -39.98 -6.85
CA GLU A 723 13.45 -38.59 -7.14
C GLU A 723 12.07 -38.47 -7.81
N VAL A 724 11.19 -37.66 -7.26
CA VAL A 724 9.99 -37.17 -7.94
C VAL A 724 10.38 -35.90 -8.68
N GLN A 725 10.37 -35.98 -10.00
CA GLN A 725 10.94 -34.96 -10.89
C GLN A 725 10.12 -33.68 -10.96
N ILE A 726 10.83 -32.56 -11.10
CA ILE A 726 10.29 -31.23 -11.41
C ILE A 726 11.05 -30.73 -12.64
N ASP A 727 10.57 -31.04 -13.86
CA ASP A 727 11.12 -30.61 -15.14
C ASP A 727 10.05 -30.69 -16.24
N GLU A 728 9.54 -29.57 -16.72
CA GLU A 728 8.48 -29.57 -17.75
C GLU A 728 8.96 -30.00 -19.14
N PHE A 729 10.22 -29.77 -19.44
CA PHE A 729 10.75 -30.02 -20.76
C PHE A 729 11.58 -31.30 -20.87
N ALA A 730 11.98 -31.86 -19.73
CA ALA A 730 12.84 -33.05 -19.69
C ALA A 730 14.09 -32.89 -20.60
N ILE A 731 14.79 -31.81 -20.43
CA ILE A 731 15.98 -31.50 -21.22
C ILE A 731 17.15 -32.37 -20.72
N PRO A 732 17.95 -33.02 -21.62
CA PRO A 732 18.00 -32.79 -23.09
C PRO A 732 17.17 -33.79 -23.92
N ASP A 733 16.60 -34.84 -23.35
CA ASP A 733 16.08 -35.95 -24.11
C ASP A 733 14.56 -35.94 -24.39
N ASN A 734 13.85 -35.07 -23.69
CA ASN A 734 12.39 -34.90 -23.79
C ASN A 734 11.59 -36.19 -23.48
N LEU A 735 12.14 -37.08 -22.64
CA LEU A 735 11.50 -38.32 -22.26
C LEU A 735 10.52 -38.13 -21.11
N ASP A 736 9.36 -38.77 -21.18
CA ASP A 736 8.32 -38.61 -20.16
C ASP A 736 8.76 -39.12 -18.77
N LYS A 737 9.68 -40.07 -18.69
CA LYS A 737 10.26 -40.54 -17.42
C LYS A 737 11.14 -39.49 -16.70
N HIS A 738 11.47 -38.38 -17.36
CA HIS A 738 12.23 -37.23 -16.83
C HIS A 738 11.37 -35.99 -16.63
N ARG A 739 10.04 -36.10 -16.76
CA ARG A 739 9.12 -34.97 -16.63
C ARG A 739 8.57 -34.81 -15.22
N THR A 740 8.04 -33.62 -14.96
CA THR A 740 7.37 -33.30 -13.70
C THR A 740 6.32 -34.33 -13.32
N GLY A 741 6.43 -34.87 -12.12
CA GLY A 741 5.51 -35.90 -11.60
C GLY A 741 5.88 -37.32 -11.91
N ALA A 742 6.93 -37.58 -12.71
CA ALA A 742 7.48 -38.94 -12.89
C ALA A 742 8.46 -39.27 -11.75
N ILE A 743 8.67 -40.56 -11.49
CA ILE A 743 9.83 -41.03 -10.75
C ILE A 743 11.01 -41.08 -11.73
N TYR A 744 12.02 -40.24 -11.45
CA TYR A 744 13.14 -40.01 -12.37
C TYR A 744 13.81 -41.29 -12.84
N ASP A 745 13.98 -41.39 -14.15
CA ASP A 745 14.70 -42.48 -14.87
C ASP A 745 14.14 -43.89 -14.64
N ILE A 746 12.90 -44.02 -14.13
CA ILE A 746 12.18 -45.29 -14.12
C ILE A 746 11.43 -45.47 -15.45
N GLU A 747 11.61 -46.60 -16.10
CA GLU A 747 10.94 -46.89 -17.39
C GLU A 747 9.41 -46.88 -17.23
N ILE A 748 8.72 -46.32 -18.25
CA ILE A 748 7.27 -46.25 -18.28
C ILE A 748 6.71 -47.50 -18.97
N GLY A 749 5.75 -48.15 -18.30
CA GLY A 749 5.07 -49.32 -18.87
C GLY A 749 4.31 -50.13 -17.83
N GLY A 750 3.84 -51.32 -18.20
CA GLY A 750 3.07 -52.23 -17.31
C GLY A 750 3.86 -53.38 -16.72
N ALA A 751 5.18 -53.46 -16.97
CA ALA A 751 6.00 -54.54 -16.44
C ALA A 751 6.41 -54.30 -14.98
N ALA A 752 6.78 -55.37 -14.28
CA ALA A 752 7.27 -55.24 -12.90
C ALA A 752 8.50 -54.33 -12.80
N GLY A 753 8.49 -53.38 -11.89
CA GLY A 753 9.54 -52.38 -11.72
C GLY A 753 9.49 -51.16 -12.68
N GLN A 754 8.47 -51.07 -13.50
CA GLN A 754 8.15 -49.89 -14.34
C GLN A 754 7.11 -49.00 -13.68
N GLN A 755 7.11 -47.71 -14.02
CA GLN A 755 6.10 -46.77 -13.55
C GLN A 755 4.95 -46.63 -14.56
N ASN A 756 3.72 -46.44 -14.06
CA ASN A 756 2.61 -45.91 -14.81
C ASN A 756 2.63 -44.41 -14.71
N TYR A 757 3.00 -43.70 -15.78
CA TYR A 757 3.05 -42.24 -15.80
C TYR A 757 2.02 -41.67 -16.78
N THR A 758 1.31 -40.64 -16.32
CA THR A 758 0.44 -39.79 -17.15
C THR A 758 0.81 -38.36 -16.89
N ARG A 759 1.00 -37.58 -17.93
CA ARG A 759 1.37 -36.17 -17.82
C ARG A 759 0.34 -35.40 -16.99
N GLY A 760 0.82 -34.67 -16.01
CA GLY A 760 0.02 -33.83 -15.15
C GLY A 760 -0.39 -32.49 -15.80
N PRO A 761 -1.07 -31.61 -15.04
CA PRO A 761 -1.34 -30.26 -15.44
C PRO A 761 -0.04 -29.50 -15.75
N ALA A 762 -0.07 -28.63 -16.76
CA ALA A 762 1.09 -27.84 -17.16
C ALA A 762 1.53 -26.90 -16.01
N ILE A 763 2.82 -26.82 -15.78
CA ILE A 763 3.42 -25.86 -14.83
C ILE A 763 3.49 -24.49 -15.49
N ILE A 764 3.09 -23.47 -14.74
CA ILE A 764 3.19 -22.07 -15.16
C ILE A 764 4.26 -21.37 -14.31
N ALA A 765 5.19 -20.67 -14.96
CA ALA A 765 6.25 -19.93 -14.28
C ALA A 765 5.67 -18.94 -13.24
N GLY A 766 6.28 -18.87 -12.06
CA GLY A 766 5.86 -17.99 -10.96
C GLY A 766 4.65 -18.49 -10.17
N GLN A 767 4.00 -19.60 -10.55
CA GLN A 767 2.87 -20.16 -9.82
C GLN A 767 3.29 -21.32 -8.90
N TRP A 768 2.60 -21.43 -7.76
CA TRP A 768 2.76 -22.53 -6.83
C TRP A 768 2.05 -23.79 -7.33
N ASN A 769 2.71 -24.92 -7.19
CA ASN A 769 2.21 -26.24 -7.56
C ASN A 769 2.23 -27.16 -6.35
N ASP A 770 1.20 -27.94 -6.16
CA ASP A 770 1.07 -28.89 -5.06
C ASP A 770 1.59 -30.26 -5.46
N TYR A 771 2.54 -30.80 -4.68
CA TYR A 771 2.89 -32.21 -4.72
C TYR A 771 2.31 -32.96 -3.53
N GLU A 772 1.74 -34.12 -3.81
CA GLU A 772 1.49 -35.21 -2.84
C GLU A 772 2.23 -36.42 -3.27
N ILE A 773 3.13 -36.91 -2.41
CA ILE A 773 3.95 -38.10 -2.64
C ILE A 773 3.61 -39.11 -1.54
N SER A 774 2.97 -40.22 -1.89
CA SER A 774 2.64 -41.29 -0.96
C SER A 774 3.59 -42.47 -1.17
N VAL A 775 4.13 -42.98 -0.06
CA VAL A 775 4.99 -44.15 -0.05
C VAL A 775 4.43 -45.17 0.96
N THR A 776 4.08 -46.37 0.50
CA THR A 776 3.56 -47.48 1.34
C THR A 776 4.26 -48.74 0.94
N GLY A 777 5.12 -49.28 1.81
CA GLY A 777 6.04 -50.37 1.44
C GLY A 777 6.89 -49.94 0.23
N ASN A 778 6.78 -50.67 -0.86
CA ASN A 778 7.47 -50.39 -2.12
C ASN A 778 6.62 -49.63 -3.15
N LEU A 779 5.39 -49.25 -2.81
CA LEU A 779 4.48 -48.52 -3.68
C LEU A 779 4.65 -47.01 -3.49
N TYR A 780 4.93 -46.29 -4.58
CA TYR A 780 5.06 -44.88 -4.70
C TYR A 780 3.91 -44.33 -5.55
N THR A 781 3.20 -43.34 -5.06
CA THR A 781 2.14 -42.66 -5.80
C THR A 781 2.40 -41.15 -5.76
N VAL A 782 2.35 -40.50 -6.92
CA VAL A 782 2.57 -39.05 -7.06
C VAL A 782 1.33 -38.37 -7.59
N ARG A 783 0.94 -37.25 -6.97
CA ARG A 783 -0.10 -36.37 -7.46
C ARG A 783 0.47 -34.93 -7.61
N LEU A 784 0.21 -34.34 -8.76
CA LEU A 784 0.52 -32.96 -9.08
C LEU A 784 -0.79 -32.18 -9.19
N ASN A 785 -0.93 -31.12 -8.40
CA ASN A 785 -2.15 -30.27 -8.37
C ASN A 785 -3.44 -31.10 -8.24
N GLY A 786 -3.41 -32.15 -7.40
CA GLY A 786 -4.53 -33.07 -7.16
C GLY A 786 -4.70 -34.22 -8.17
N GLN A 787 -4.12 -34.11 -9.37
CA GLN A 787 -4.16 -35.17 -10.39
C GLN A 787 -3.05 -36.17 -10.16
N GLN A 788 -3.39 -37.46 -10.17
CA GLN A 788 -2.40 -38.53 -10.09
C GLN A 788 -1.61 -38.59 -11.40
N THR A 789 -0.29 -38.45 -11.28
CA THR A 789 0.66 -38.52 -12.41
C THR A 789 1.35 -39.87 -12.46
N THR A 790 1.73 -40.44 -11.33
CA THR A 790 2.52 -41.69 -11.29
C THR A 790 2.01 -42.67 -10.27
N THR A 791 2.08 -43.94 -10.63
CA THR A 791 2.10 -45.08 -9.72
C THR A 791 3.29 -45.93 -10.06
N PHE A 792 4.10 -46.28 -9.06
CA PHE A 792 5.31 -47.10 -9.21
C PHE A 792 5.45 -48.06 -8.06
N THR A 793 5.62 -49.35 -8.37
CA THR A 793 5.97 -50.33 -7.36
C THR A 793 7.40 -50.83 -7.61
N ASN A 794 8.32 -50.52 -6.67
CA ASN A 794 9.68 -50.98 -6.78
C ASN A 794 9.78 -52.51 -6.60
N THR A 795 10.60 -53.17 -7.40
CA THR A 795 10.82 -54.61 -7.37
C THR A 795 12.32 -54.91 -7.47
N ASP A 796 12.73 -56.13 -7.18
CA ASP A 796 14.13 -56.54 -7.33
C ASP A 796 14.59 -56.56 -8.82
N ALA A 797 13.68 -56.43 -9.76
CA ALA A 797 13.98 -56.32 -11.19
C ALA A 797 14.39 -54.93 -11.63
N ASN A 798 14.35 -53.93 -10.73
CA ASN A 798 14.63 -52.52 -11.09
C ASN A 798 16.14 -52.28 -11.24
N ARG A 799 16.50 -51.38 -12.15
CA ARG A 799 17.81 -50.85 -12.58
C ARG A 799 18.86 -50.62 -11.46
N GLY A 800 19.40 -51.64 -10.82
CA GLY A 800 20.42 -51.52 -9.79
C GLY A 800 19.93 -50.97 -8.43
N LYS A 801 18.63 -50.82 -8.26
CA LYS A 801 17.96 -50.47 -6.99
C LYS A 801 16.85 -51.48 -6.69
N PRO A 802 17.20 -52.75 -6.40
CA PRO A 802 16.18 -53.74 -6.09
C PRO A 802 15.47 -53.40 -4.78
N ALA A 803 14.19 -53.77 -4.69
CA ALA A 803 13.35 -53.49 -3.53
C ALA A 803 13.92 -54.05 -2.22
N SER A 804 14.66 -55.15 -2.30
CA SER A 804 15.37 -55.76 -1.16
C SER A 804 16.49 -54.87 -0.57
N THR A 805 16.98 -53.90 -1.31
CA THR A 805 18.01 -52.95 -0.85
C THR A 805 17.45 -51.58 -0.44
N ASP A 806 16.13 -51.35 -0.62
CA ASP A 806 15.50 -50.09 -0.21
C ASP A 806 15.59 -49.92 1.32
N PRO A 807 15.89 -48.72 1.83
CA PRO A 807 15.86 -48.52 3.27
C PRO A 807 14.41 -48.64 3.77
N LEU A 808 14.21 -49.42 4.84
CA LEU A 808 12.91 -49.53 5.51
C LEU A 808 12.40 -48.18 6.01
N SER A 809 13.33 -47.25 6.29
CA SER A 809 13.05 -45.87 6.64
C SER A 809 14.15 -44.96 6.06
N GLY A 810 13.78 -43.90 5.35
CA GLY A 810 14.72 -43.03 4.65
C GLY A 810 14.39 -41.55 4.83
N TYR A 811 15.33 -40.70 4.42
CA TYR A 811 15.17 -39.24 4.46
C TYR A 811 14.30 -38.72 3.32
N VAL A 812 13.83 -37.48 3.49
CA VAL A 812 13.16 -36.67 2.45
C VAL A 812 13.94 -35.40 2.23
N GLY A 813 13.98 -34.89 0.99
CA GLY A 813 14.74 -33.70 0.64
C GLY A 813 14.31 -33.06 -0.65
N VAL A 814 14.78 -31.81 -0.88
CA VAL A 814 14.52 -31.01 -2.09
C VAL A 814 15.83 -30.65 -2.77
N GLN A 815 15.79 -30.51 -4.09
CA GLN A 815 16.97 -30.38 -4.93
C GLN A 815 17.18 -28.93 -5.39
N ALA A 816 18.43 -28.46 -5.52
CA ALA A 816 18.85 -27.32 -6.30
C ALA A 816 19.66 -27.83 -7.50
N HIS A 817 19.12 -27.74 -8.72
CA HIS A 817 19.75 -28.27 -9.93
C HIS A 817 19.95 -27.22 -11.03
N THR A 818 18.89 -26.66 -11.63
CA THR A 818 19.02 -25.57 -12.61
C THR A 818 18.01 -24.47 -12.31
N GLY A 819 18.48 -23.23 -12.28
CA GLY A 819 17.64 -22.06 -12.01
C GLY A 819 17.09 -21.97 -10.58
N LEU A 820 16.28 -20.95 -10.34
CA LEU A 820 15.68 -20.71 -9.02
C LEU A 820 14.38 -21.50 -8.86
N VAL A 821 14.34 -22.32 -7.81
CA VAL A 821 13.16 -23.07 -7.42
C VAL A 821 12.86 -22.83 -5.94
N ALA A 822 11.61 -22.51 -5.64
CA ALA A 822 11.18 -22.26 -4.28
C ALA A 822 10.28 -23.39 -3.76
N PHE A 823 10.39 -23.69 -2.46
CA PHE A 823 9.58 -24.72 -1.78
C PHE A 823 8.97 -24.13 -0.51
N ARG A 824 7.71 -24.52 -0.20
CA ARG A 824 7.02 -24.15 1.03
C ARG A 824 6.02 -25.20 1.49
N ASN A 825 5.46 -25.01 2.69
CA ASN A 825 4.37 -25.87 3.22
C ASN A 825 4.72 -27.35 3.21
N ILE A 826 5.97 -27.72 3.57
CA ILE A 826 6.41 -29.09 3.55
C ILE A 826 5.89 -29.79 4.81
N ARG A 827 4.98 -30.73 4.64
CA ARG A 827 4.35 -31.47 5.72
C ARG A 827 4.25 -32.95 5.40
N ILE A 828 4.31 -33.78 6.43
CA ILE A 828 4.32 -35.23 6.28
C ILE A 828 3.32 -35.88 7.24
N LYS A 829 2.68 -36.95 6.78
CA LYS A 829 1.84 -37.82 7.59
C LYS A 829 2.47 -39.21 7.60
N PRO A 830 3.07 -39.68 8.70
CA PRO A 830 3.43 -41.08 8.86
C PRO A 830 2.16 -41.97 8.80
N LEU A 831 2.26 -43.09 8.11
CA LEU A 831 1.18 -44.06 7.94
C LEU A 831 1.35 -45.25 8.88
#